data_da9920d1d5125a1d6387b83dd9832d25
#
_entry.id   da9920d1d5125a1d6387b83dd9832d25
#
_cell.length_a   1.000
_cell.length_b   1.000
_cell.length_c   1.000
_cell.angle_alpha   90.00
_cell.angle_beta   90.00
_cell.angle_gamma   90.00
#
_symmetry.space_group_name_H-M   'P 1'
#
loop_
_entity.id
_entity.type
_entity.pdbx_description
1 polymer ?
#
loop_
_entity_poly.entity_id
_entity_poly.type
_entity_poly.pdbx_seq_one_letter_code
_entity_poly.pdbx_strand_id
1 'polypeptide(L)'
;MYDKLFEPGRIGSVELRNRLVMEPMGVGLANLDGTPTEEMIRYYELRAAGGAGLVIPEICRIDDETGVGELRQISVTRDRNVPQLTRLAEAIHRHGSKTFLQLHHPGRETPNVLLGGKPVVSASAIPCKKTQAETRALSTEEVQHIVQEFIEGAVRAERAGFDGVELHCAHGYLLQQFLSPYTNKRTDQYGGSFENRLRIVTEIIAGIRERCSAGFALGCRVSVEEFLDKTGVTEDYIHTADGVKICMAFEKAGVDFIDVSVGLYETGITCVEPVSYPEGWRHDIIRAVKEHVSVPVIAVSAYRGPDVPEAFLEEGTIDFAGLGRAWLADPEWGNKMQQGRVPELRKCISCLRCFESLEQNAEKCMPLECAVNPECAHELRYGELPIDVDHHRVVVIGGGPGGCQAAETAARRGCKVTLLEKGDRLGGQVLLAERPPRKEKMDFVPQYYETMLPKLGVDVRLGEEATVDSVMAFEPDAVICATGGDPIVPGSIPGIHGENVICVPEALSRESYEGGRVVVVGAGMTGLETAEYIADKGAASVTVVDMVTTPAPGTNQTNLVDLMGRLRAQKVELKLGEKLVEVGADGITVEAVADGERSQVEADLVVLSLGNRPAKELAEGLRKRGVGVCLVGSAVRDGNIAPATRGGYEAARGLFSARAARSSFCMDSADLQKFGAPSVMSDQRGLYLAYTTDPSAIERILPAPLKPFSIPVVTLSVNHILRPSFTDDYYEAILGVYCYLGDQLGQYTMSLLLGGNGAEMATQLGRDNGSMPKKLGTQFSIRKEGSALCVDLARRGHRLVHVEADLGEYNSPLCHLIFQSPAAGKTTKGCGFYYHFDRPALPQGGAHLTGGAINAALVQYDYHKWEPGYVTSIKMESSPDDPWGELPVLSVLGCAYSELDLTVLGEKKLADADAVEFFPYVFAGWYDRTTLGEAGRV
;
A
#
# COMPACT_ATOMS: atom_id res chain seq x y z
N MET A 1 12.20 -9.54 33.78
CA MET A 1 12.55 -8.34 33.01
C MET A 1 13.34 -8.86 31.84
N TYR A 2 13.22 -8.28 30.66
CA TYR A 2 13.86 -8.81 29.44
C TYR A 2 15.29 -8.27 29.33
N ASP A 3 16.18 -8.71 30.20
CA ASP A 3 17.49 -8.08 30.41
C ASP A 3 18.44 -8.35 29.23
N LYS A 4 18.35 -9.54 28.59
CA LYS A 4 19.21 -9.91 27.47
C LYS A 4 18.92 -9.11 26.21
N LEU A 5 17.65 -8.81 25.91
CA LEU A 5 17.26 -7.97 24.78
C LEU A 5 17.86 -6.55 24.85
N PHE A 6 18.09 -6.03 26.08
CA PHE A 6 18.58 -4.67 26.29
C PHE A 6 20.06 -4.58 26.69
N GLU A 7 20.76 -5.71 26.75
CA GLU A 7 22.24 -5.70 26.88
C GLU A 7 22.86 -5.11 25.61
N PRO A 8 23.88 -4.26 25.71
CA PRO A 8 24.65 -3.84 24.55
C PRO A 8 25.24 -5.04 23.80
N GLY A 9 25.36 -4.90 22.48
CA GLY A 9 25.96 -5.91 21.63
C GLY A 9 26.97 -5.29 20.67
N ARG A 10 27.70 -6.16 19.94
CA ARG A 10 28.70 -5.70 18.98
C ARG A 10 28.68 -6.54 17.71
N ILE A 11 28.76 -5.89 16.55
CA ILE A 11 28.92 -6.50 15.23
C ILE A 11 30.17 -5.90 14.59
N GLY A 12 31.21 -6.70 14.39
CA GLY A 12 32.50 -6.21 13.96
C GLY A 12 33.03 -5.11 14.89
N SER A 13 33.21 -3.90 14.37
CA SER A 13 33.61 -2.72 15.17
C SER A 13 32.42 -1.90 15.69
N VAL A 14 31.19 -2.20 15.23
CA VAL A 14 29.99 -1.40 15.51
C VAL A 14 29.37 -1.83 16.84
N GLU A 15 29.24 -0.90 17.77
CA GLU A 15 28.57 -1.12 19.06
C GLU A 15 27.09 -0.78 18.92
N LEU A 16 26.23 -1.69 19.39
CA LEU A 16 24.79 -1.54 19.43
C LEU A 16 24.31 -1.36 20.86
N ARG A 17 23.41 -0.40 21.07
CA ARG A 17 22.87 -0.08 22.41
C ARG A 17 22.04 -1.21 23.04
N ASN A 18 21.52 -2.13 22.23
CA ASN A 18 20.77 -3.30 22.63
C ASN A 18 20.80 -4.35 21.52
N ARG A 19 20.11 -5.48 21.73
CA ARG A 19 20.11 -6.63 20.81
C ARG A 19 18.89 -6.68 19.90
N LEU A 20 18.17 -5.58 19.74
CA LEU A 20 16.97 -5.49 18.89
C LEU A 20 17.36 -4.99 17.50
N VAL A 21 17.06 -5.79 16.49
CA VAL A 21 17.27 -5.46 15.08
C VAL A 21 15.93 -5.29 14.37
N MET A 22 15.75 -4.17 13.68
CA MET A 22 14.68 -4.04 12.70
C MET A 22 15.17 -4.64 11.39
N GLU A 23 14.53 -5.73 10.98
CA GLU A 23 14.80 -6.44 9.73
C GLU A 23 14.36 -5.65 8.49
N PRO A 24 15.08 -5.81 7.36
CA PRO A 24 14.72 -5.17 6.10
C PRO A 24 13.41 -5.71 5.54
N MET A 25 12.51 -4.81 5.22
CA MET A 25 11.21 -5.10 4.62
C MET A 25 10.88 -4.03 3.60
N GLY A 26 10.45 -4.41 2.40
CA GLY A 26 9.91 -3.48 1.41
C GLY A 26 8.73 -2.72 1.99
N VAL A 27 8.73 -1.39 1.88
CA VAL A 27 7.67 -0.53 2.43
C VAL A 27 6.96 0.31 1.36
N GLY A 28 7.53 0.40 0.16
CA GLY A 28 6.96 1.14 -0.96
C GLY A 28 6.92 2.66 -0.72
N LEU A 29 7.90 3.21 -0.03
CA LEU A 29 7.97 4.63 0.33
C LEU A 29 9.04 5.41 -0.41
N ALA A 30 9.95 4.76 -1.17
CA ALA A 30 10.95 5.49 -1.95
C ALA A 30 10.33 6.27 -3.12
N ASN A 31 11.04 7.26 -3.63
CA ASN A 31 10.75 7.84 -4.93
C ASN A 31 10.96 6.82 -6.05
N LEU A 32 10.37 7.05 -7.23
CA LEU A 32 10.53 6.15 -8.37
C LEU A 32 11.97 6.09 -8.91
N ASP A 33 12.78 7.12 -8.64
CA ASP A 33 14.22 7.13 -8.93
C ASP A 33 15.07 6.40 -7.87
N GLY A 34 14.42 5.87 -6.84
CA GLY A 34 15.05 5.14 -5.74
C GLY A 34 15.64 5.99 -4.63
N THR A 35 15.41 7.30 -4.62
CA THR A 35 15.80 8.14 -3.48
C THR A 35 14.82 8.02 -2.31
N PRO A 36 15.27 8.00 -1.04
CA PRO A 36 14.39 8.06 0.11
C PRO A 36 13.48 9.29 0.11
N THR A 37 12.17 9.10 0.37
CA THR A 37 11.23 10.20 0.62
C THR A 37 11.26 10.64 2.08
N GLU A 38 10.65 11.80 2.39
CA GLU A 38 10.44 12.23 3.78
C GLU A 38 9.57 11.24 4.57
N GLU A 39 8.58 10.60 3.92
CA GLU A 39 7.77 9.54 4.54
C GLU A 39 8.64 8.35 4.93
N MET A 40 9.55 7.92 4.06
CA MET A 40 10.48 6.82 4.36
C MET A 40 11.44 7.17 5.49
N ILE A 41 12.01 8.37 5.46
CA ILE A 41 12.90 8.86 6.53
C ILE A 41 12.15 8.86 7.85
N ARG A 42 10.94 9.40 7.90
CA ARG A 42 10.11 9.44 9.11
C ARG A 42 9.73 8.05 9.60
N TYR A 43 9.43 7.14 8.68
CA TYR A 43 9.09 5.75 8.99
C TYR A 43 10.23 5.06 9.76
N TYR A 44 11.47 5.12 9.28
CA TYR A 44 12.62 4.50 9.94
C TYR A 44 13.05 5.27 11.20
N GLU A 45 12.98 6.60 11.19
CA GLU A 45 13.25 7.45 12.35
C GLU A 45 12.40 7.03 13.56
N LEU A 46 11.09 6.80 13.36
CA LEU A 46 10.19 6.40 14.45
C LEU A 46 10.56 5.04 15.06
N ARG A 47 11.02 4.07 14.27
CA ARG A 47 11.45 2.77 14.79
C ARG A 47 12.76 2.87 15.53
N ALA A 48 13.67 3.71 15.07
CA ALA A 48 14.89 4.05 15.81
C ALA A 48 14.55 4.73 17.14
N ALA A 49 13.67 5.74 17.14
CA ALA A 49 13.15 6.38 18.35
C ALA A 49 12.43 5.38 19.27
N GLY A 50 11.75 4.39 18.69
CA GLY A 50 11.01 3.34 19.38
C GLY A 50 11.85 2.26 20.03
N GLY A 51 13.19 2.34 19.93
CA GLY A 51 14.08 1.51 20.73
C GLY A 51 14.88 0.46 19.95
N ALA A 52 14.85 0.45 18.61
CA ALA A 52 15.71 -0.44 17.82
C ALA A 52 17.21 -0.14 18.09
N GLY A 53 18.02 -1.16 18.28
CA GLY A 53 19.49 -1.02 18.38
C GLY A 53 20.13 -0.89 17.00
N LEU A 54 19.66 -1.70 16.06
CA LEU A 54 20.04 -1.67 14.67
C LEU A 54 18.79 -1.55 13.79
N VAL A 55 18.83 -0.68 12.80
CA VAL A 55 17.79 -0.58 11.75
C VAL A 55 18.43 -0.94 10.42
N ILE A 56 17.89 -1.97 9.75
CA ILE A 56 18.26 -2.32 8.38
C ILE A 56 17.08 -1.89 7.50
N PRO A 57 17.20 -0.78 6.73
CA PRO A 57 16.17 -0.37 5.79
C PRO A 57 15.89 -1.45 4.74
N GLU A 58 14.81 -1.27 4.00
CA GLU A 58 14.37 -2.19 2.96
C GLU A 58 15.47 -2.56 1.95
N ILE A 59 15.23 -3.59 1.15
CA ILE A 59 16.10 -3.98 0.02
C ILE A 59 16.51 -2.76 -0.82
N CYS A 60 17.81 -2.54 -0.96
CA CYS A 60 18.38 -1.45 -1.74
C CYS A 60 19.00 -1.99 -3.05
N ARG A 61 18.44 -1.59 -4.21
CA ARG A 61 18.94 -2.08 -5.49
C ARG A 61 20.33 -1.52 -5.83
N ILE A 62 21.18 -2.39 -6.41
CA ILE A 62 22.54 -2.05 -6.82
C ILE A 62 22.64 -1.81 -8.34
N ASP A 63 21.62 -2.15 -9.10
CA ASP A 63 21.56 -2.01 -10.54
C ASP A 63 20.18 -1.49 -10.99
N ASP A 64 20.17 -0.45 -11.82
CA ASP A 64 18.92 0.14 -12.34
C ASP A 64 18.41 -0.58 -13.62
N GLU A 65 19.24 -1.37 -14.31
CA GLU A 65 18.84 -2.01 -15.56
C GLU A 65 18.16 -3.35 -15.37
N THR A 66 18.69 -4.19 -14.48
CA THR A 66 18.21 -5.56 -14.24
C THR A 66 17.85 -5.83 -12.78
N GLY A 67 18.19 -4.90 -11.89
CA GLY A 67 18.08 -5.05 -10.43
C GLY A 67 16.83 -4.44 -9.80
N VAL A 68 15.82 -4.01 -10.56
CA VAL A 68 14.59 -3.44 -10.02
C VAL A 68 13.65 -4.57 -9.55
N GLY A 69 13.42 -4.65 -8.24
CA GLY A 69 12.52 -5.62 -7.62
C GLY A 69 11.14 -5.07 -7.28
N GLU A 70 11.06 -3.76 -7.01
CA GLU A 70 9.83 -3.05 -6.65
C GLU A 70 9.82 -1.65 -7.29
N LEU A 71 8.64 -1.11 -7.57
CA LEU A 71 8.51 0.22 -8.19
C LEU A 71 9.09 1.35 -7.33
N ARG A 72 8.87 1.29 -6.01
CA ARG A 72 9.31 2.31 -5.05
C ARG A 72 10.36 1.74 -4.08
N GLN A 73 11.39 1.14 -4.64
CA GLN A 73 12.53 0.54 -3.94
C GLN A 73 13.68 1.55 -3.86
N ILE A 74 14.32 1.67 -2.69
CA ILE A 74 15.53 2.48 -2.55
C ILE A 74 16.67 1.97 -3.45
N SER A 75 17.55 2.88 -3.85
CA SER A 75 18.64 2.65 -4.78
C SER A 75 19.94 3.24 -4.27
N VAL A 76 21.04 2.50 -4.49
CA VAL A 76 22.42 2.94 -4.24
C VAL A 76 23.27 2.88 -5.51
N THR A 77 22.61 2.83 -6.68
CA THR A 77 23.26 2.64 -7.97
C THR A 77 24.14 3.81 -8.42
N ARG A 78 23.83 5.02 -7.92
CA ARG A 78 24.48 6.26 -8.39
C ARG A 78 24.84 7.20 -7.24
N ASP A 79 25.88 8.00 -7.44
CA ASP A 79 26.35 8.98 -6.45
C ASP A 79 25.29 10.02 -6.09
N ARG A 80 24.35 10.34 -6.98
CA ARG A 80 23.22 11.23 -6.70
C ARG A 80 22.25 10.71 -5.63
N ASN A 81 22.26 9.39 -5.35
CA ASN A 81 21.43 8.82 -4.29
C ASN A 81 22.03 9.06 -2.90
N VAL A 82 23.36 9.28 -2.79
CA VAL A 82 24.09 9.41 -1.52
C VAL A 82 23.50 10.49 -0.61
N PRO A 83 23.20 11.74 -1.07
CA PRO A 83 22.68 12.78 -0.16
C PRO A 83 21.36 12.40 0.55
N GLN A 84 20.43 11.78 -0.13
CA GLN A 84 19.16 11.36 0.48
C GLN A 84 19.32 10.13 1.38
N LEU A 85 20.21 9.20 1.01
CA LEU A 85 20.60 8.07 1.86
C LEU A 85 21.30 8.57 3.14
N THR A 86 22.13 9.64 3.05
CA THR A 86 22.74 10.29 4.23
C THR A 86 21.68 10.80 5.19
N ARG A 87 20.64 11.48 4.67
CA ARG A 87 19.54 11.98 5.51
C ARG A 87 18.79 10.84 6.22
N LEU A 88 18.62 9.72 5.54
CA LEU A 88 18.01 8.51 6.14
C LEU A 88 18.89 7.98 7.27
N ALA A 89 20.18 7.79 7.03
CA ALA A 89 21.12 7.31 8.05
C ALA A 89 21.19 8.25 9.26
N GLU A 90 21.31 9.57 9.03
CA GLU A 90 21.31 10.59 10.09
C GLU A 90 20.02 10.60 10.92
N ALA A 91 18.85 10.40 10.29
CA ALA A 91 17.58 10.34 11.00
C ALA A 91 17.51 9.16 11.97
N ILE A 92 18.06 8.00 11.56
CA ILE A 92 18.18 6.83 12.42
C ILE A 92 19.19 7.06 13.55
N HIS A 93 20.35 7.61 13.23
CA HIS A 93 21.43 7.86 14.19
C HIS A 93 21.03 8.85 15.29
N ARG A 94 20.17 9.84 15.00
CA ARG A 94 19.70 10.83 16.01
C ARG A 94 19.13 10.18 17.27
N HIS A 95 18.62 8.99 17.15
CA HIS A 95 18.03 8.25 18.26
C HIS A 95 18.95 7.22 18.88
N GLY A 96 20.25 7.22 18.50
CA GLY A 96 21.26 6.29 19.03
C GLY A 96 21.19 4.88 18.45
N SER A 97 20.41 4.65 17.43
CA SER A 97 20.40 3.41 16.67
C SER A 97 21.51 3.40 15.63
N LYS A 98 22.04 2.23 15.31
CA LYS A 98 22.91 1.99 14.17
C LYS A 98 22.11 1.61 12.94
N THR A 99 22.71 1.74 11.74
CA THR A 99 22.02 1.37 10.50
C THR A 99 22.95 0.70 9.51
N PHE A 100 22.48 -0.43 8.95
CA PHE A 100 23.13 -1.13 7.84
C PHE A 100 22.24 -1.05 6.60
N LEU A 101 22.83 -1.01 5.40
CA LEU A 101 22.05 -1.00 4.16
C LEU A 101 22.04 -2.40 3.54
N GLN A 102 20.86 -2.97 3.28
CA GLN A 102 20.77 -4.27 2.61
C GLN A 102 20.91 -4.13 1.10
N LEU A 103 22.03 -4.57 0.55
CA LEU A 103 22.31 -4.56 -0.88
C LEU A 103 21.61 -5.72 -1.58
N HIS A 104 20.91 -5.43 -2.67
CA HIS A 104 19.94 -6.34 -3.27
C HIS A 104 19.94 -6.32 -4.79
N HIS A 105 19.70 -7.50 -5.38
CA HIS A 105 19.35 -7.70 -6.78
C HIS A 105 18.33 -8.85 -6.88
N PRO A 106 17.12 -8.64 -7.45
CA PRO A 106 16.04 -9.63 -7.42
C PRO A 106 16.33 -10.88 -8.25
N GLY A 107 17.20 -10.75 -9.26
CA GLY A 107 17.40 -11.85 -10.21
C GLY A 107 16.10 -12.23 -10.92
N ARG A 108 15.73 -13.51 -10.87
CA ARG A 108 14.49 -14.05 -11.47
C ARG A 108 13.20 -13.76 -10.66
N GLU A 109 13.32 -13.20 -9.48
CA GLU A 109 12.20 -12.97 -8.56
C GLU A 109 11.50 -11.60 -8.80
N THR A 110 11.59 -11.06 -10.00
CA THR A 110 10.91 -9.83 -10.43
C THR A 110 10.13 -10.04 -11.73
N PRO A 111 8.97 -9.40 -11.93
CA PRO A 111 8.24 -9.51 -13.19
C PRO A 111 8.90 -8.66 -14.30
N ASN A 112 8.86 -9.15 -15.55
CA ASN A 112 9.46 -8.46 -16.70
C ASN A 112 8.96 -7.02 -16.89
N VAL A 113 7.72 -6.72 -16.49
CA VAL A 113 7.13 -5.38 -16.61
C VAL A 113 7.94 -4.31 -15.88
N LEU A 114 8.56 -4.64 -14.74
CA LEU A 114 9.43 -3.71 -14.00
C LEU A 114 10.74 -3.40 -14.71
N LEU A 115 11.15 -4.25 -15.64
CA LEU A 115 12.33 -4.07 -16.49
C LEU A 115 11.96 -3.59 -17.91
N GLY A 116 10.78 -2.98 -18.08
CA GLY A 116 10.31 -2.52 -19.39
C GLY A 116 10.03 -3.64 -20.39
N GLY A 117 9.65 -4.82 -19.92
CA GLY A 117 9.35 -6.00 -20.72
C GLY A 117 10.58 -6.82 -21.14
N LYS A 118 11.80 -6.48 -20.69
CA LYS A 118 13.01 -7.25 -20.95
C LYS A 118 13.03 -8.54 -20.12
N PRO A 119 13.68 -9.63 -20.59
CA PRO A 119 13.91 -10.80 -19.78
C PRO A 119 14.65 -10.47 -18.48
N VAL A 120 14.21 -11.08 -17.38
CA VAL A 120 14.92 -10.99 -16.11
C VAL A 120 16.20 -11.84 -16.15
N VAL A 121 17.14 -11.54 -15.27
CA VAL A 121 18.45 -12.22 -15.24
C VAL A 121 18.55 -13.19 -14.05
N SER A 122 19.35 -14.24 -14.21
CA SER A 122 19.60 -15.23 -13.15
C SER A 122 20.94 -15.92 -13.36
N ALA A 123 21.34 -16.75 -12.43
CA ALA A 123 22.50 -17.66 -12.58
C ALA A 123 22.33 -18.56 -13.80
N SER A 124 21.14 -19.08 -14.05
CA SER A 124 20.77 -19.90 -15.21
C SER A 124 19.39 -19.52 -15.73
N ALA A 125 19.07 -19.88 -16.97
CA ALA A 125 17.77 -19.56 -17.60
C ALA A 125 16.63 -20.43 -17.07
N ILE A 126 16.37 -20.35 -15.77
CA ILE A 126 15.34 -21.10 -15.05
C ILE A 126 14.34 -20.10 -14.48
N PRO A 127 13.11 -19.99 -15.02
CA PRO A 127 12.10 -19.07 -14.51
C PRO A 127 11.67 -19.43 -13.09
N CYS A 128 11.34 -18.39 -12.28
CA CYS A 128 10.67 -18.61 -11.01
C CYS A 128 9.23 -19.08 -11.25
N LYS A 129 8.79 -20.13 -10.56
CA LYS A 129 7.43 -20.68 -10.70
C LYS A 129 6.34 -19.69 -10.26
N LYS A 130 6.66 -18.74 -9.36
CA LYS A 130 5.72 -17.72 -8.88
C LYS A 130 5.57 -16.57 -9.89
N THR A 131 6.67 -15.98 -10.34
CA THR A 131 6.65 -14.81 -11.25
C THR A 131 6.43 -15.22 -12.71
N GLN A 132 6.87 -16.43 -13.10
CA GLN A 132 6.86 -16.95 -14.46
C GLN A 132 7.48 -16.00 -15.50
N ALA A 133 8.37 -15.11 -15.04
CA ALA A 133 9.03 -14.13 -15.88
C ALA A 133 9.98 -14.80 -16.88
N GLU A 134 10.02 -14.32 -18.12
CA GLU A 134 11.03 -14.75 -19.09
C GLU A 134 12.42 -14.49 -18.50
N THR A 135 13.21 -15.56 -18.36
CA THR A 135 14.48 -15.53 -17.62
C THR A 135 15.63 -15.91 -18.52
N ARG A 136 16.70 -15.12 -18.50
CA ARG A 136 17.97 -15.45 -19.16
C ARG A 136 19.11 -15.63 -18.16
N ALA A 137 20.09 -16.45 -18.54
CA ALA A 137 21.33 -16.56 -17.77
C ALA A 137 22.21 -15.31 -17.98
N LEU A 138 22.87 -14.84 -16.90
CA LEU A 138 23.96 -13.85 -17.00
C LEU A 138 25.18 -14.46 -17.70
N SER A 139 25.85 -13.69 -18.56
CA SER A 139 27.20 -14.04 -19.04
C SER A 139 28.22 -13.93 -17.89
N THR A 140 29.43 -14.45 -18.10
CA THR A 140 30.50 -14.33 -17.11
C THR A 140 30.91 -12.87 -16.87
N GLU A 141 30.90 -12.06 -17.93
CA GLU A 141 31.20 -10.62 -17.88
C GLU A 141 30.10 -9.85 -17.15
N GLU A 142 28.82 -10.22 -17.38
CA GLU A 142 27.71 -9.61 -16.64
C GLU A 142 27.75 -9.97 -15.13
N VAL A 143 28.15 -11.21 -14.77
CA VAL A 143 28.37 -11.57 -13.38
C VAL A 143 29.45 -10.72 -12.74
N GLN A 144 30.57 -10.52 -13.44
CA GLN A 144 31.65 -9.66 -12.95
C GLN A 144 31.21 -8.20 -12.81
N HIS A 145 30.38 -7.70 -13.71
CA HIS A 145 29.78 -6.37 -13.61
C HIS A 145 28.89 -6.26 -12.36
N ILE A 146 28.01 -7.23 -12.14
CA ILE A 146 27.15 -7.27 -10.95
C ILE A 146 27.98 -7.31 -9.65
N VAL A 147 29.09 -8.07 -9.62
CA VAL A 147 30.04 -8.05 -8.47
C VAL A 147 30.53 -6.62 -8.20
N GLN A 148 30.92 -5.86 -9.25
CA GLN A 148 31.35 -4.48 -9.10
C GLN A 148 30.24 -3.57 -8.61
N GLU A 149 29.00 -3.72 -9.09
CA GLU A 149 27.87 -2.91 -8.64
C GLU A 149 27.56 -3.13 -7.14
N PHE A 150 27.67 -4.36 -6.64
CA PHE A 150 27.56 -4.60 -5.19
C PHE A 150 28.68 -3.90 -4.41
N ILE A 151 29.92 -3.96 -4.88
CA ILE A 151 31.06 -3.30 -4.23
C ILE A 151 30.88 -1.78 -4.25
N GLU A 152 30.53 -1.20 -5.40
CA GLU A 152 30.26 0.25 -5.51
C GLU A 152 29.06 0.68 -4.67
N GLY A 153 28.03 -0.18 -4.56
CA GLY A 153 26.90 0.04 -3.66
C GLY A 153 27.32 0.14 -2.20
N ALA A 154 28.23 -0.73 -1.74
CA ALA A 154 28.77 -0.68 -0.39
C ALA A 154 29.60 0.58 -0.14
N VAL A 155 30.46 0.99 -1.09
CA VAL A 155 31.22 2.25 -1.02
C VAL A 155 30.30 3.46 -0.92
N ARG A 156 29.21 3.51 -1.68
CA ARG A 156 28.21 4.58 -1.60
C ARG A 156 27.44 4.56 -0.27
N ALA A 157 27.13 3.37 0.25
CA ALA A 157 26.49 3.24 1.57
C ALA A 157 27.41 3.78 2.69
N GLU A 158 28.68 3.45 2.68
CA GLU A 158 29.66 4.00 3.62
C GLU A 158 29.77 5.55 3.50
N ARG A 159 29.84 6.07 2.28
CA ARG A 159 29.84 7.53 2.00
C ARG A 159 28.55 8.19 2.47
N ALA A 160 27.44 7.50 2.45
CA ALA A 160 26.17 7.99 2.96
C ALA A 160 26.06 7.94 4.49
N GLY A 161 27.05 7.38 5.18
CA GLY A 161 27.12 7.34 6.64
C GLY A 161 26.44 6.14 7.28
N PHE A 162 26.13 5.10 6.52
CA PHE A 162 25.70 3.82 7.10
C PHE A 162 26.88 3.19 7.88
N ASP A 163 26.57 2.48 8.96
CA ASP A 163 27.59 1.79 9.79
C ASP A 163 28.06 0.46 9.16
N GLY A 164 27.34 -0.06 8.17
CA GLY A 164 27.65 -1.29 7.46
C GLY A 164 26.69 -1.60 6.33
N VAL A 165 26.89 -2.77 5.72
CA VAL A 165 26.01 -3.35 4.70
C VAL A 165 25.71 -4.82 5.00
N GLU A 166 24.55 -5.26 4.50
CA GLU A 166 24.14 -6.64 4.47
C GLU A 166 23.94 -7.09 3.02
N LEU A 167 24.59 -8.17 2.61
CA LEU A 167 24.38 -8.79 1.32
C LEU A 167 23.16 -9.71 1.38
N HIS A 168 22.19 -9.47 0.49
CA HIS A 168 20.99 -10.28 0.46
C HIS A 168 21.20 -11.59 -0.29
N CYS A 169 21.63 -12.63 0.41
CA CYS A 169 21.89 -13.98 -0.08
C CYS A 169 20.76 -14.97 0.27
N ALA A 170 19.50 -14.46 0.36
CA ALA A 170 18.36 -15.23 0.81
C ALA A 170 17.14 -15.05 -0.12
N HIS A 171 16.04 -15.77 0.17
CA HIS A 171 14.69 -15.64 -0.37
C HIS A 171 14.55 -15.85 -1.89
N GLY A 172 15.51 -16.54 -2.51
CA GLY A 172 15.51 -16.82 -3.95
C GLY A 172 16.06 -15.69 -4.83
N TYR A 173 16.62 -14.63 -4.25
CA TYR A 173 17.20 -13.51 -4.98
C TYR A 173 18.53 -13.86 -5.63
N LEU A 174 19.09 -12.93 -6.43
CA LEU A 174 20.19 -13.25 -7.35
C LEU A 174 21.37 -13.97 -6.68
N LEU A 175 21.84 -13.49 -5.52
CA LEU A 175 22.98 -14.12 -4.87
C LEU A 175 22.65 -15.55 -4.42
N GLN A 176 21.45 -15.79 -3.86
CA GLN A 176 21.03 -17.16 -3.54
C GLN A 176 20.87 -18.02 -4.82
N GLN A 177 20.43 -17.43 -5.94
CA GLN A 177 20.33 -18.16 -7.21
C GLN A 177 21.69 -18.72 -7.66
N PHE A 178 22.79 -18.05 -7.31
CA PHE A 178 24.13 -18.59 -7.56
C PHE A 178 24.53 -19.66 -6.54
N LEU A 179 24.13 -19.54 -5.27
CA LEU A 179 24.47 -20.50 -4.21
C LEU A 179 23.75 -21.84 -4.39
N SER A 180 22.49 -21.80 -4.79
CA SER A 180 21.64 -22.99 -4.86
C SER A 180 21.93 -23.87 -6.09
N PRO A 181 22.15 -25.18 -5.89
CA PRO A 181 22.29 -26.12 -7.01
C PRO A 181 20.99 -26.27 -7.83
N TYR A 182 19.83 -25.93 -7.23
CA TYR A 182 18.54 -25.91 -7.94
C TYR A 182 18.50 -24.86 -9.06
N THR A 183 18.98 -23.65 -8.79
CA THR A 183 18.91 -22.51 -9.72
C THR A 183 20.20 -22.27 -10.50
N ASN A 184 21.34 -22.80 -10.03
CA ASN A 184 22.64 -22.63 -10.67
C ASN A 184 23.08 -23.91 -11.40
N LYS A 185 22.84 -23.95 -12.72
CA LYS A 185 23.27 -25.02 -13.63
C LYS A 185 24.45 -24.58 -14.51
N ARG A 186 25.21 -23.55 -14.10
CA ARG A 186 26.37 -23.05 -14.84
C ARG A 186 27.52 -24.06 -14.84
N THR A 187 28.34 -23.97 -15.90
CA THR A 187 29.53 -24.81 -16.08
C THR A 187 30.82 -23.99 -16.11
N ASP A 188 30.71 -22.67 -15.90
CA ASP A 188 31.84 -21.74 -15.78
C ASP A 188 32.34 -21.66 -14.33
N GLN A 189 33.23 -20.69 -14.05
CA GLN A 189 33.81 -20.49 -12.72
C GLN A 189 32.79 -20.08 -11.64
N TYR A 190 31.53 -19.79 -11.96
CA TYR A 190 30.48 -19.43 -11.04
C TYR A 190 29.45 -20.55 -10.82
N GLY A 191 29.70 -21.76 -11.32
CA GLY A 191 28.79 -22.89 -11.19
C GLY A 191 29.48 -24.24 -11.03
N GLY A 192 28.68 -25.29 -10.82
CA GLY A 192 29.16 -26.66 -10.64
C GLY A 192 29.57 -26.91 -9.17
N SER A 193 30.83 -26.75 -8.80
CA SER A 193 31.30 -27.06 -7.43
C SER A 193 30.74 -26.07 -6.38
N PHE A 194 30.77 -26.50 -5.14
CA PHE A 194 30.38 -25.66 -4.00
C PHE A 194 31.14 -24.33 -3.99
N GLU A 195 32.47 -24.38 -4.15
CA GLU A 195 33.34 -23.20 -4.14
C GLU A 195 33.00 -22.24 -5.30
N ASN A 196 32.71 -22.78 -6.47
CA ASN A 196 32.34 -22.00 -7.62
C ASN A 196 30.99 -21.29 -7.43
N ARG A 197 30.01 -21.95 -6.84
CA ARG A 197 28.71 -21.33 -6.54
C ARG A 197 28.83 -20.21 -5.51
N LEU A 198 29.76 -20.32 -4.54
CA LEU A 198 30.06 -19.28 -3.55
C LEU A 198 30.83 -18.09 -4.16
N ARG A 199 31.51 -18.26 -5.28
CA ARG A 199 32.50 -17.32 -5.83
C ARG A 199 31.95 -15.91 -5.98
N ILE A 200 30.76 -15.74 -6.49
CA ILE A 200 30.17 -14.40 -6.66
C ILE A 200 30.12 -13.64 -5.34
N VAL A 201 29.66 -14.28 -4.26
CA VAL A 201 29.53 -13.63 -2.95
C VAL A 201 30.91 -13.42 -2.32
N THR A 202 31.83 -14.37 -2.43
CA THR A 202 33.19 -14.22 -1.87
C THR A 202 34.00 -13.15 -2.60
N GLU A 203 33.81 -12.95 -3.90
CA GLU A 203 34.40 -11.84 -4.67
C GLU A 203 33.82 -10.49 -4.22
N ILE A 204 32.49 -10.41 -3.98
CA ILE A 204 31.85 -9.20 -3.42
C ILE A 204 32.41 -8.90 -2.03
N ILE A 205 32.47 -9.88 -1.13
CA ILE A 205 33.04 -9.71 0.23
C ILE A 205 34.49 -9.19 0.16
N ALA A 206 35.33 -9.82 -0.65
CA ALA A 206 36.73 -9.41 -0.82
C ALA A 206 36.85 -7.96 -1.34
N GLY A 207 36.07 -7.60 -2.36
CA GLY A 207 36.09 -6.25 -2.92
C GLY A 207 35.56 -5.18 -1.94
N ILE A 208 34.53 -5.48 -1.13
CA ILE A 208 34.05 -4.57 -0.07
C ILE A 208 35.14 -4.39 0.99
N ARG A 209 35.79 -5.46 1.44
CA ARG A 209 36.87 -5.40 2.41
C ARG A 209 38.09 -4.63 1.92
N GLU A 210 38.36 -4.65 0.61
CA GLU A 210 39.40 -3.86 -0.02
C GLU A 210 39.06 -2.36 -0.12
N ARG A 211 37.77 -2.03 -0.40
CA ARG A 211 37.36 -0.69 -0.78
C ARG A 211 36.76 0.14 0.35
N CYS A 212 36.16 -0.49 1.34
CA CYS A 212 35.55 0.16 2.50
C CYS A 212 36.52 0.14 3.70
N SER A 213 36.27 1.02 4.67
CA SER A 213 37.09 1.10 5.88
C SER A 213 37.00 -0.17 6.74
N ALA A 214 38.02 -0.45 7.52
CA ALA A 214 38.06 -1.59 8.43
C ALA A 214 36.96 -1.54 9.53
N GLY A 215 36.40 -0.36 9.76
CA GLY A 215 35.29 -0.14 10.71
C GLY A 215 33.90 -0.38 10.14
N PHE A 216 33.79 -0.53 8.83
CA PHE A 216 32.51 -0.71 8.15
C PHE A 216 32.04 -2.18 8.24
N ALA A 217 30.89 -2.41 8.90
CA ALA A 217 30.40 -3.77 9.10
C ALA A 217 29.88 -4.39 7.80
N LEU A 218 30.11 -5.67 7.63
CA LEU A 218 29.66 -6.44 6.47
C LEU A 218 29.06 -7.77 6.93
N GLY A 219 27.84 -8.05 6.52
CA GLY A 219 27.21 -9.33 6.78
C GLY A 219 26.44 -9.89 5.60
N CYS A 220 25.93 -11.08 5.80
CA CYS A 220 25.11 -11.78 4.80
C CYS A 220 23.83 -12.29 5.44
N ARG A 221 22.70 -11.98 4.80
CA ARG A 221 21.43 -12.66 5.07
C ARG A 221 21.36 -13.92 4.22
N VAL A 222 21.15 -15.07 4.84
CA VAL A 222 21.25 -16.38 4.18
C VAL A 222 19.97 -17.19 4.39
N SER A 223 19.34 -17.69 3.32
CA SER A 223 18.36 -18.78 3.44
C SER A 223 19.10 -20.10 3.66
N VAL A 224 19.15 -20.53 4.92
CA VAL A 224 19.88 -21.72 5.34
C VAL A 224 19.20 -23.01 4.90
N GLU A 225 17.88 -22.95 4.65
CA GLU A 225 17.05 -24.07 4.18
C GLU A 225 16.04 -23.55 3.13
N GLU A 226 15.97 -24.18 1.97
CA GLU A 226 15.04 -23.75 0.88
C GLU A 226 13.66 -24.40 0.96
N PHE A 227 13.53 -25.58 1.60
CA PHE A 227 12.27 -26.33 1.72
C PHE A 227 11.59 -26.70 0.39
N LEU A 228 12.35 -26.90 -0.68
CA LEU A 228 11.80 -27.18 -2.01
C LEU A 228 11.11 -28.55 -2.12
N ASP A 229 11.43 -29.50 -1.23
CA ASP A 229 10.69 -30.76 -1.07
C ASP A 229 9.18 -30.54 -0.88
N LYS A 230 8.79 -29.49 -0.15
CA LYS A 230 7.39 -29.11 0.07
C LYS A 230 6.66 -28.69 -1.21
N THR A 231 7.39 -28.36 -2.28
CA THR A 231 6.85 -27.98 -3.60
C THR A 231 6.91 -29.12 -4.63
N GLY A 232 7.35 -30.30 -4.22
CA GLY A 232 7.52 -31.47 -5.07
C GLY A 232 8.75 -31.43 -5.96
N VAL A 233 9.71 -30.56 -5.68
CA VAL A 233 11.02 -30.54 -6.35
C VAL A 233 11.83 -31.73 -5.86
N THR A 234 12.38 -32.49 -6.81
CA THR A 234 13.22 -33.69 -6.58
C THR A 234 14.69 -33.46 -6.86
N GLU A 235 15.04 -32.28 -7.38
CA GLU A 235 16.38 -31.85 -7.68
C GLU A 235 17.09 -31.42 -6.38
N ASP A 236 18.44 -31.42 -6.42
CA ASP A 236 19.28 -30.98 -5.30
C ASP A 236 19.09 -29.45 -5.05
N TYR A 237 19.00 -29.04 -3.79
CA TYR A 237 18.82 -27.67 -3.36
C TYR A 237 19.57 -27.41 -2.04
N ILE A 238 19.52 -26.20 -1.47
CA ILE A 238 20.18 -25.89 -0.22
C ILE A 238 19.37 -26.46 0.96
N HIS A 239 19.88 -27.52 1.57
CA HIS A 239 19.44 -28.05 2.85
C HIS A 239 20.16 -27.39 4.01
N THR A 240 19.64 -27.50 5.23
CA THR A 240 20.23 -26.87 6.44
C THR A 240 21.73 -27.16 6.58
N ALA A 241 22.18 -28.40 6.33
CA ALA A 241 23.59 -28.76 6.41
C ALA A 241 24.46 -28.00 5.38
N ASP A 242 23.92 -27.68 4.20
CA ASP A 242 24.63 -26.90 3.18
C ASP A 242 24.58 -25.42 3.49
N GLY A 243 23.45 -24.93 4.01
CA GLY A 243 23.32 -23.57 4.52
C GLY A 243 24.33 -23.24 5.62
N VAL A 244 24.54 -24.17 6.56
CA VAL A 244 25.59 -24.05 7.59
C VAL A 244 26.99 -23.94 6.96
N LYS A 245 27.32 -24.79 5.96
CA LYS A 245 28.60 -24.68 5.24
C LYS A 245 28.76 -23.35 4.51
N ILE A 246 27.67 -22.81 3.93
CA ILE A 246 27.65 -21.48 3.30
C ILE A 246 27.99 -20.41 4.34
N CYS A 247 27.33 -20.42 5.51
CA CYS A 247 27.60 -19.47 6.59
C CYS A 247 29.07 -19.54 7.07
N MET A 248 29.61 -20.74 7.27
CA MET A 248 31.02 -20.94 7.62
C MET A 248 31.99 -20.42 6.54
N ALA A 249 31.65 -20.59 5.28
CA ALA A 249 32.44 -20.08 4.16
C ALA A 249 32.41 -18.55 4.11
N PHE A 250 31.28 -17.91 4.40
CA PHE A 250 31.17 -16.45 4.45
C PHE A 250 31.91 -15.86 5.65
N GLU A 251 31.85 -16.49 6.83
CA GLU A 251 32.69 -16.13 7.97
C GLU A 251 34.16 -16.18 7.60
N LYS A 252 34.60 -17.28 6.96
CA LYS A 252 36.00 -17.43 6.50
C LYS A 252 36.38 -16.38 5.44
N ALA A 253 35.42 -15.94 4.61
CA ALA A 253 35.62 -14.86 3.64
C ALA A 253 35.70 -13.47 4.28
N GLY A 254 35.31 -13.33 5.56
CA GLY A 254 35.52 -12.15 6.36
C GLY A 254 34.27 -11.32 6.62
N VAL A 255 33.05 -11.89 6.70
CA VAL A 255 31.88 -11.19 7.21
C VAL A 255 31.94 -11.00 8.72
N ASP A 256 31.28 -9.96 9.23
CA ASP A 256 31.20 -9.63 10.66
C ASP A 256 29.97 -10.24 11.34
N PHE A 257 28.95 -10.65 10.58
CA PHE A 257 27.73 -11.28 11.09
C PHE A 257 27.03 -12.11 10.02
N ILE A 258 26.19 -13.02 10.48
CA ILE A 258 25.24 -13.78 9.66
C ILE A 258 23.82 -13.45 10.12
N ASP A 259 22.94 -13.09 9.19
CA ASP A 259 21.50 -13.01 9.41
C ASP A 259 20.81 -14.28 8.87
N VAL A 260 20.24 -15.07 9.76
CA VAL A 260 19.67 -16.38 9.45
C VAL A 260 18.21 -16.25 9.03
N SER A 261 17.94 -16.63 7.80
CA SER A 261 16.59 -16.76 7.24
C SER A 261 16.41 -18.12 6.56
N VAL A 262 15.25 -18.35 5.95
CA VAL A 262 14.90 -19.58 5.24
C VAL A 262 13.96 -19.32 4.08
N GLY A 263 13.85 -20.30 3.16
CA GLY A 263 12.89 -20.31 2.09
C GLY A 263 13.24 -19.42 0.89
N LEU A 264 12.38 -19.46 -0.09
CA LEU A 264 12.42 -18.65 -1.30
C LEU A 264 11.00 -18.41 -1.82
N TYR A 265 10.82 -17.66 -2.89
CA TYR A 265 9.47 -17.33 -3.42
C TYR A 265 8.62 -18.56 -3.75
N GLU A 266 9.22 -19.61 -4.26
CA GLU A 266 8.52 -20.86 -4.58
C GLU A 266 8.07 -21.63 -3.33
N THR A 267 8.71 -21.39 -2.17
CA THR A 267 8.33 -21.92 -0.86
C THR A 267 7.77 -20.85 0.08
N GLY A 268 7.06 -19.87 -0.47
CA GLY A 268 6.61 -18.61 0.15
C GLY A 268 6.11 -18.70 1.60
N ILE A 269 5.41 -19.79 1.99
CA ILE A 269 4.93 -20.01 3.36
C ILE A 269 6.04 -20.17 4.40
N THR A 270 7.26 -20.47 4.00
CA THR A 270 8.42 -20.57 4.89
C THR A 270 9.22 -19.28 4.95
N CYS A 271 9.17 -18.50 3.87
CA CYS A 271 9.81 -17.19 3.74
C CYS A 271 9.03 -16.11 4.51
N VAL A 272 7.70 -16.10 4.31
CA VAL A 272 6.77 -15.16 4.94
C VAL A 272 5.66 -15.98 5.63
N GLU A 273 5.87 -16.26 6.90
CA GLU A 273 5.03 -17.19 7.64
C GLU A 273 3.59 -16.71 7.81
N PRO A 274 2.59 -17.56 7.45
CA PRO A 274 1.19 -17.33 7.76
C PRO A 274 0.89 -17.47 9.26
N VAL A 275 -0.36 -17.24 9.63
CA VAL A 275 -0.81 -17.26 11.03
C VAL A 275 -0.56 -18.61 11.75
N SER A 276 -0.51 -19.71 11.01
CA SER A 276 -0.34 -21.07 11.54
C SER A 276 1.03 -21.35 12.14
N TYR A 277 2.05 -20.57 11.79
CA TYR A 277 3.41 -20.79 12.28
C TYR A 277 3.58 -20.22 13.69
N PRO A 278 4.14 -21.02 14.66
CA PRO A 278 4.44 -20.52 15.99
C PRO A 278 5.63 -19.55 16.01
N GLU A 279 5.74 -18.74 17.05
CA GLU A 279 6.97 -18.01 17.33
C GLU A 279 8.12 -18.97 17.60
N GLY A 280 9.32 -18.61 17.14
CA GLY A 280 10.51 -19.44 17.39
C GLY A 280 10.65 -20.70 16.53
N TRP A 281 9.78 -20.95 15.55
CA TRP A 281 9.74 -22.20 14.78
C TRP A 281 11.05 -22.55 14.03
N ARG A 282 11.92 -21.56 13.80
CA ARG A 282 13.23 -21.77 13.17
C ARG A 282 14.34 -22.12 14.14
N HIS A 283 14.04 -22.34 15.42
CA HIS A 283 15.02 -22.55 16.50
C HIS A 283 16.14 -23.52 16.13
N ASP A 284 15.81 -24.74 15.68
CA ASP A 284 16.83 -25.76 15.38
C ASP A 284 17.72 -25.40 14.19
N ILE A 285 17.17 -24.70 13.18
CA ILE A 285 17.92 -24.22 12.01
C ILE A 285 18.91 -23.12 12.45
N ILE A 286 18.44 -22.18 13.27
CA ILE A 286 19.26 -21.08 13.80
C ILE A 286 20.37 -21.64 14.66
N ARG A 287 20.05 -22.57 15.58
CA ARG A 287 21.02 -23.26 16.45
C ARG A 287 22.08 -23.99 15.62
N ALA A 288 21.70 -24.70 14.57
CA ALA A 288 22.63 -25.38 13.69
C ALA A 288 23.67 -24.45 13.07
N VAL A 289 23.29 -23.21 12.71
CA VAL A 289 24.24 -22.19 12.26
C VAL A 289 25.10 -21.70 13.41
N LYS A 290 24.49 -21.32 14.54
CA LYS A 290 25.18 -20.72 15.69
C LYS A 290 26.24 -21.64 16.28
N GLU A 291 26.04 -22.95 16.27
CA GLU A 291 27.00 -23.95 16.74
C GLU A 291 28.26 -24.03 15.85
N HIS A 292 28.25 -23.49 14.63
CA HIS A 292 29.32 -23.65 13.65
C HIS A 292 30.00 -22.33 13.23
N VAL A 293 29.45 -21.17 13.63
CA VAL A 293 30.05 -19.84 13.34
C VAL A 293 30.39 -19.13 14.65
N SER A 294 31.45 -18.33 14.64
CA SER A 294 31.90 -17.52 15.78
C SER A 294 31.44 -16.07 15.69
N VAL A 295 31.11 -15.59 14.47
CA VAL A 295 30.52 -14.25 14.26
C VAL A 295 29.12 -14.17 14.86
N PRO A 296 28.67 -12.96 15.24
CA PRO A 296 27.31 -12.74 15.72
C PRO A 296 26.26 -13.24 14.74
N VAL A 297 25.21 -13.87 15.29
CA VAL A 297 24.04 -14.34 14.54
C VAL A 297 22.85 -13.43 14.85
N ILE A 298 22.33 -12.76 13.82
CA ILE A 298 21.00 -12.17 13.82
C ILE A 298 20.05 -13.26 13.34
N ALA A 299 18.86 -13.35 13.90
CA ALA A 299 17.88 -14.30 13.36
C ALA A 299 16.45 -13.83 13.57
N VAL A 300 15.63 -14.08 12.55
CA VAL A 300 14.20 -13.84 12.54
C VAL A 300 13.43 -15.15 12.65
N SER A 301 12.49 -15.25 13.59
CA SER A 301 11.66 -16.43 13.78
C SER A 301 10.23 -16.10 14.21
N ALA A 302 9.59 -15.23 13.45
CA ALA A 302 8.21 -14.82 13.65
C ALA A 302 7.92 -14.20 15.03
N TYR A 303 8.87 -13.53 15.66
CA TYR A 303 8.73 -12.91 16.99
C TYR A 303 7.64 -11.84 17.01
N ARG A 304 6.78 -11.88 18.01
CA ARG A 304 5.67 -10.93 18.23
C ARG A 304 5.73 -10.27 19.60
N GLY A 305 6.10 -11.06 20.60
CA GLY A 305 6.40 -10.65 21.96
C GLY A 305 7.88 -10.81 22.31
N PRO A 306 8.27 -10.41 23.52
CA PRO A 306 9.68 -10.47 23.97
C PRO A 306 10.12 -11.84 24.47
N ASP A 307 9.20 -12.74 24.85
CA ASP A 307 9.52 -13.97 25.60
C ASP A 307 10.40 -14.92 24.79
N VAL A 308 10.07 -15.16 23.51
CA VAL A 308 10.82 -16.11 22.68
C VAL A 308 12.21 -15.58 22.31
N PRO A 309 12.38 -14.33 21.82
CA PRO A 309 13.71 -13.83 21.52
C PRO A 309 14.59 -13.65 22.78
N GLU A 310 14.02 -13.31 23.95
CA GLU A 310 14.76 -13.30 25.22
C GLU A 310 15.30 -14.69 25.54
N ALA A 311 14.43 -15.73 25.44
CA ALA A 311 14.87 -17.12 25.71
C ALA A 311 15.99 -17.55 24.75
N PHE A 312 15.90 -17.22 23.44
CA PHE A 312 16.93 -17.56 22.47
C PHE A 312 18.27 -16.86 22.74
N LEU A 313 18.25 -15.63 23.28
CA LEU A 313 19.44 -14.92 23.73
C LEU A 313 20.01 -15.55 25.00
N GLU A 314 19.16 -15.95 25.96
CA GLU A 314 19.61 -16.66 27.19
C GLU A 314 20.23 -18.01 26.89
N GLU A 315 19.69 -18.77 25.96
CA GLU A 315 20.23 -20.04 25.46
C GLU A 315 21.53 -19.87 24.65
N GLY A 316 21.78 -18.63 24.14
CA GLY A 316 22.89 -18.36 23.22
C GLY A 316 22.65 -18.88 21.81
N THR A 317 21.40 -19.14 21.43
CA THR A 317 21.01 -19.56 20.08
C THR A 317 21.12 -18.40 19.08
N ILE A 318 20.93 -17.16 19.54
CA ILE A 318 21.12 -15.92 18.76
C ILE A 318 21.98 -14.93 19.56
N ASP A 319 22.57 -13.97 18.84
CA ASP A 319 23.22 -12.79 19.45
C ASP A 319 22.36 -11.57 19.37
N PHE A 320 21.50 -11.49 18.33
CA PHE A 320 20.58 -10.39 18.10
C PHE A 320 19.22 -10.91 17.62
N ALA A 321 18.14 -10.30 18.13
CA ALA A 321 16.78 -10.62 17.76
C ALA A 321 16.33 -9.78 16.54
N GLY A 322 16.14 -10.44 15.39
CA GLY A 322 15.60 -9.86 14.18
C GLY A 322 14.07 -9.78 14.21
N LEU A 323 13.51 -8.58 14.20
CA LEU A 323 12.07 -8.34 14.19
C LEU A 323 11.67 -7.58 12.93
N GLY A 324 10.77 -8.15 12.14
CA GLY A 324 10.19 -7.48 10.98
C GLY A 324 8.80 -6.90 11.29
N ARG A 325 7.77 -7.72 11.09
CA ARG A 325 6.35 -7.31 11.22
C ARG A 325 5.96 -6.78 12.60
N ALA A 326 6.71 -7.09 13.65
CA ALA A 326 6.50 -6.51 14.97
C ALA A 326 6.68 -4.98 14.96
N TRP A 327 7.69 -4.45 14.25
CA TRP A 327 7.93 -3.03 14.07
C TRP A 327 6.89 -2.33 13.17
N LEU A 328 6.20 -3.08 12.29
CA LEU A 328 5.06 -2.56 11.53
C LEU A 328 3.85 -2.34 12.45
N ALA A 329 3.60 -3.31 13.32
CA ALA A 329 2.47 -3.29 14.23
C ALA A 329 2.64 -2.24 15.33
N ASP A 330 3.85 -2.09 15.85
CA ASP A 330 4.17 -1.14 16.92
C ASP A 330 5.57 -0.51 16.74
N PRO A 331 5.65 0.76 16.33
CA PRO A 331 6.93 1.45 16.18
C PRO A 331 7.66 1.68 17.51
N GLU A 332 6.97 1.62 18.67
CA GLU A 332 7.54 1.79 20.01
C GLU A 332 7.88 0.44 20.70
N TRP A 333 7.95 -0.63 19.94
CA TRP A 333 8.12 -1.99 20.46
C TRP A 333 9.25 -2.08 21.51
N GLY A 334 10.45 -1.61 21.18
CA GLY A 334 11.61 -1.67 22.08
C GLY A 334 11.41 -0.87 23.38
N ASN A 335 10.95 0.36 23.26
CA ASN A 335 10.70 1.23 24.43
C ASN A 335 9.65 0.63 25.37
N LYS A 336 8.55 0.11 24.83
CA LYS A 336 7.49 -0.53 25.63
C LYS A 336 8.03 -1.75 26.39
N MET A 337 8.87 -2.57 25.75
CA MET A 337 9.50 -3.72 26.41
C MET A 337 10.46 -3.30 27.50
N GLN A 338 11.33 -2.33 27.23
CA GLN A 338 12.29 -1.80 28.21
C GLN A 338 11.60 -1.20 29.43
N GLN A 339 10.44 -0.60 29.23
CA GLN A 339 9.64 0.03 30.29
C GLN A 339 8.68 -0.93 31.00
N GLY A 340 8.67 -2.21 30.66
CA GLY A 340 7.75 -3.21 31.22
C GLY A 340 6.28 -3.02 30.78
N ARG A 341 6.03 -2.29 29.70
CA ARG A 341 4.70 -1.98 29.17
C ARG A 341 4.21 -3.03 28.16
N VAL A 342 4.48 -4.31 28.40
CA VAL A 342 4.12 -5.43 27.50
C VAL A 342 2.62 -5.49 27.16
N PRO A 343 1.67 -5.24 28.11
CA PRO A 343 0.24 -5.22 27.78
C PRO A 343 -0.18 -4.12 26.80
N GLU A 344 0.64 -3.06 26.65
CA GLU A 344 0.39 -1.95 25.74
C GLU A 344 0.97 -2.19 24.35
N LEU A 345 1.58 -3.36 24.12
CA LEU A 345 2.15 -3.71 22.84
C LEU A 345 1.06 -4.08 21.84
N ARG A 346 1.05 -3.41 20.71
CA ARG A 346 0.24 -3.78 19.55
C ARG A 346 0.93 -4.91 18.80
N LYS A 347 0.57 -6.16 19.12
CA LYS A 347 1.24 -7.33 18.56
C LYS A 347 0.80 -7.61 17.12
N CYS A 348 1.76 -8.09 16.31
CA CYS A 348 1.47 -8.55 14.95
C CYS A 348 0.63 -9.83 14.99
N ILE A 349 -0.50 -9.85 14.28
CA ILE A 349 -1.42 -11.00 14.19
C ILE A 349 -1.12 -11.95 13.02
N SER A 350 -0.01 -11.75 12.31
CA SER A 350 0.42 -12.57 11.16
C SER A 350 -0.61 -12.72 10.02
N CYS A 351 -1.45 -11.72 9.83
CA CYS A 351 -2.48 -11.71 8.79
C CYS A 351 -1.94 -11.52 7.37
N LEU A 352 -0.67 -11.16 7.21
CA LEU A 352 0.02 -10.87 5.94
C LEU A 352 -0.56 -9.70 5.13
N ARG A 353 -1.38 -8.83 5.73
CA ARG A 353 -1.89 -7.64 5.04
C ARG A 353 -0.76 -6.73 4.54
N CYS A 354 0.33 -6.61 5.29
CA CYS A 354 1.49 -5.83 4.87
C CYS A 354 2.10 -6.35 3.56
N PHE A 355 2.25 -7.66 3.42
CA PHE A 355 2.75 -8.29 2.20
C PHE A 355 1.74 -8.17 1.05
N GLU A 356 0.49 -8.51 1.29
CA GLU A 356 -0.59 -8.38 0.32
C GLU A 356 -0.74 -6.93 -0.20
N SER A 357 -0.72 -5.95 0.71
CA SER A 357 -0.88 -4.54 0.32
C SER A 357 0.34 -4.00 -0.43
N LEU A 358 1.54 -4.45 -0.13
CA LEU A 358 2.73 -4.09 -0.90
C LEU A 358 2.59 -4.53 -2.37
N GLU A 359 2.14 -5.77 -2.61
CA GLU A 359 1.87 -6.27 -3.96
C GLU A 359 0.71 -5.49 -4.64
N GLN A 360 -0.44 -5.32 -3.97
CA GLN A 360 -1.62 -4.65 -4.51
C GLN A 360 -1.46 -3.14 -4.70
N ASN A 361 -0.64 -2.51 -3.88
CA ASN A 361 -0.41 -1.07 -3.88
C ASN A 361 0.76 -0.64 -4.79
N ALA A 362 1.59 -1.56 -5.26
CA ALA A 362 2.73 -1.26 -6.10
C ALA A 362 2.32 -0.45 -7.35
N GLU A 363 1.30 -0.90 -8.07
CA GLU A 363 0.79 -0.20 -9.26
C GLU A 363 0.17 1.17 -8.94
N LYS A 364 -0.32 1.36 -7.73
CA LYS A 364 -0.90 2.62 -7.24
C LYS A 364 0.13 3.56 -6.65
N CYS A 365 1.39 3.16 -6.61
CA CYS A 365 2.47 3.87 -5.91
C CYS A 365 2.15 4.20 -4.45
N MET A 366 1.42 3.31 -3.78
CA MET A 366 1.08 3.44 -2.35
C MET A 366 1.93 2.50 -1.51
N PRO A 367 2.22 2.86 -0.25
CA PRO A 367 2.99 2.02 0.65
C PRO A 367 2.20 0.79 1.13
N LEU A 368 2.91 -0.10 1.82
CA LEU A 368 2.29 -1.19 2.56
C LEU A 368 1.33 -0.69 3.66
N GLU A 369 0.49 -1.60 4.14
CA GLU A 369 -0.47 -1.33 5.22
C GLU A 369 -0.33 -2.38 6.32
N CYS A 370 -0.51 -1.98 7.57
CA CYS A 370 -0.68 -2.93 8.67
C CYS A 370 -2.16 -3.02 9.08
N ALA A 371 -2.65 -4.24 9.34
CA ALA A 371 -4.04 -4.44 9.73
C ALA A 371 -4.34 -3.89 11.13
N VAL A 372 -3.39 -3.93 12.04
CA VAL A 372 -3.58 -3.50 13.43
C VAL A 372 -3.05 -2.09 13.71
N ASN A 373 -2.19 -1.56 12.84
CA ASN A 373 -1.62 -0.22 12.98
C ASN A 373 -1.99 0.65 11.76
N PRO A 374 -3.03 1.48 11.84
CA PRO A 374 -3.46 2.30 10.71
C PRO A 374 -2.46 3.40 10.32
N GLU A 375 -1.55 3.80 11.25
CA GLU A 375 -0.53 4.82 11.00
C GLU A 375 0.68 4.27 10.23
N CYS A 376 0.86 2.94 10.18
CA CYS A 376 2.02 2.28 9.55
C CYS A 376 2.21 2.72 8.10
N ALA A 377 3.41 3.21 7.78
CA ALA A 377 3.81 3.78 6.50
C ALA A 377 3.04 5.03 6.07
N HIS A 378 2.28 5.65 6.97
CA HIS A 378 1.57 6.91 6.78
C HIS A 378 1.89 7.94 7.88
N GLU A 379 2.92 7.70 8.70
CA GLU A 379 3.22 8.45 9.91
C GLU A 379 3.49 9.94 9.62
N LEU A 380 4.18 10.25 8.52
CA LEU A 380 4.38 11.66 8.12
C LEU A 380 3.10 12.27 7.56
N ARG A 381 2.37 11.56 6.71
CA ARG A 381 1.13 12.03 6.08
C ARG A 381 0.04 12.33 7.11
N TYR A 382 -0.11 11.47 8.09
CA TYR A 382 -1.05 11.72 9.17
C TYR A 382 -0.53 12.79 10.13
N GLY A 383 0.82 12.90 10.30
CA GLY A 383 1.43 13.85 11.22
C GLY A 383 0.93 13.69 12.65
N GLU A 384 0.95 14.77 13.41
CA GLU A 384 0.38 14.78 14.76
C GLU A 384 -1.14 14.71 14.71
N LEU A 385 -1.73 14.01 15.67
CA LEU A 385 -3.18 14.02 15.83
C LEU A 385 -3.67 15.42 16.22
N PRO A 386 -4.68 15.96 15.52
CA PRO A 386 -5.23 17.26 15.90
C PRO A 386 -5.93 17.16 17.27
N ILE A 387 -5.48 17.96 18.21
CA ILE A 387 -6.03 17.95 19.57
C ILE A 387 -7.41 18.64 19.61
N ASP A 388 -8.35 18.00 20.26
CA ASP A 388 -9.68 18.54 20.57
C ASP A 388 -9.63 19.28 21.90
N VAL A 389 -9.44 20.59 21.85
CA VAL A 389 -9.32 21.43 23.04
C VAL A 389 -10.67 21.67 23.75
N ASP A 390 -11.77 21.44 23.06
CA ASP A 390 -13.13 21.63 23.56
C ASP A 390 -13.66 20.38 24.28
N HIS A 391 -12.92 19.28 24.18
CA HIS A 391 -13.26 17.98 24.80
C HIS A 391 -14.66 17.50 24.44
N HIS A 392 -15.00 17.52 23.13
CA HIS A 392 -16.29 17.08 22.63
C HIS A 392 -16.63 15.65 23.05
N ARG A 393 -17.92 15.39 23.23
CA ARG A 393 -18.46 14.08 23.59
C ARG A 393 -18.67 13.25 22.33
N VAL A 394 -17.95 12.14 22.26
CA VAL A 394 -18.04 11.20 21.15
C VAL A 394 -18.59 9.87 21.65
N VAL A 395 -19.67 9.41 21.05
CA VAL A 395 -20.19 8.06 21.30
C VAL A 395 -19.76 7.16 20.15
N VAL A 396 -19.11 6.05 20.49
CA VAL A 396 -18.71 5.00 19.55
C VAL A 396 -19.61 3.80 19.77
N ILE A 397 -20.24 3.27 18.72
CA ILE A 397 -21.16 2.15 18.79
C ILE A 397 -20.54 0.93 18.12
N GLY A 398 -20.29 -0.11 18.89
CA GLY A 398 -19.65 -1.36 18.47
C GLY A 398 -18.18 -1.43 18.84
N GLY A 399 -17.82 -2.45 19.61
CA GLY A 399 -16.46 -2.74 20.13
C GLY A 399 -15.62 -3.61 19.21
N GLY A 400 -15.93 -3.71 17.90
CA GLY A 400 -15.08 -4.34 16.91
C GLY A 400 -13.83 -3.50 16.60
N PRO A 401 -12.89 -4.00 15.76
CA PRO A 401 -11.61 -3.30 15.49
C PRO A 401 -11.77 -1.85 15.02
N GLY A 402 -12.78 -1.57 14.20
CA GLY A 402 -13.06 -0.21 13.71
C GLY A 402 -13.52 0.74 14.81
N GLY A 403 -14.43 0.29 15.69
CA GLY A 403 -14.91 1.09 16.81
C GLY A 403 -13.85 1.28 17.89
N CYS A 404 -13.14 0.22 18.26
CA CYS A 404 -12.03 0.32 19.22
C CYS A 404 -10.94 1.29 18.73
N GLN A 405 -10.56 1.21 17.46
CA GLN A 405 -9.58 2.15 16.89
C GLN A 405 -10.12 3.59 16.84
N ALA A 406 -11.39 3.76 16.53
CA ALA A 406 -12.02 5.08 16.55
C ALA A 406 -12.03 5.68 17.98
N ALA A 407 -12.39 4.87 18.98
CA ALA A 407 -12.40 5.27 20.39
C ALA A 407 -11.00 5.63 20.88
N GLU A 408 -9.98 4.80 20.59
CA GLU A 408 -8.57 5.10 20.89
C GLU A 408 -8.14 6.43 20.27
N THR A 409 -8.41 6.62 18.99
CA THR A 409 -7.98 7.81 18.27
C THR A 409 -8.68 9.08 18.78
N ALA A 410 -9.98 9.02 19.01
CA ALA A 410 -10.73 10.16 19.58
C ALA A 410 -10.25 10.52 21.00
N ALA A 411 -9.99 9.51 21.84
CA ALA A 411 -9.46 9.73 23.18
C ALA A 411 -8.05 10.32 23.16
N ARG A 412 -7.15 9.83 22.29
CA ARG A 412 -5.81 10.41 22.07
C ARG A 412 -5.86 11.87 21.61
N ARG A 413 -6.93 12.28 20.94
CA ARG A 413 -7.18 13.68 20.57
C ARG A 413 -7.71 14.55 21.72
N GLY A 414 -8.11 13.95 22.84
CA GLY A 414 -8.67 14.67 24.00
C GLY A 414 -10.20 14.70 24.04
N CYS A 415 -10.91 14.01 23.14
CA CYS A 415 -12.35 13.88 23.21
C CYS A 415 -12.77 13.07 24.46
N LYS A 416 -13.99 13.33 24.97
CA LYS A 416 -14.64 12.49 25.97
C LYS A 416 -15.36 11.36 25.26
N VAL A 417 -14.86 10.12 25.37
CA VAL A 417 -15.34 9.00 24.58
C VAL A 417 -16.10 8.00 25.44
N THR A 418 -17.32 7.64 25.00
CA THR A 418 -18.06 6.47 25.49
C THR A 418 -18.16 5.45 24.36
N LEU A 419 -17.78 4.20 24.63
CA LEU A 419 -17.91 3.09 23.69
C LEU A 419 -19.00 2.13 24.22
N LEU A 420 -20.03 1.88 23.38
CA LEU A 420 -21.11 0.94 23.67
C LEU A 420 -20.89 -0.34 22.86
N GLU A 421 -20.83 -1.49 23.55
CA GLU A 421 -20.73 -2.81 22.95
C GLU A 421 -21.80 -3.73 23.51
N LYS A 422 -22.58 -4.38 22.62
CA LYS A 422 -23.65 -5.29 23.00
C LYS A 422 -23.14 -6.62 23.59
N GLY A 423 -21.95 -7.04 23.21
CA GLY A 423 -21.30 -8.23 23.74
C GLY A 423 -20.66 -7.97 25.11
N ASP A 424 -20.23 -9.04 25.72
CA ASP A 424 -19.57 -9.06 27.04
C ASP A 424 -18.06 -8.80 26.95
N ARG A 425 -17.52 -8.67 25.72
CA ARG A 425 -16.10 -8.47 25.45
C ARG A 425 -15.89 -7.60 24.19
N LEU A 426 -14.78 -6.84 24.16
CA LEU A 426 -14.33 -6.15 22.95
C LEU A 426 -13.82 -7.16 21.91
N GLY A 427 -13.86 -6.79 20.62
CA GLY A 427 -13.32 -7.58 19.51
C GLY A 427 -14.32 -7.81 18.37
N GLY A 428 -15.63 -7.82 18.65
CA GLY A 428 -16.65 -8.06 17.64
C GLY A 428 -16.39 -9.37 16.86
N GLN A 429 -16.40 -9.32 15.52
CA GLN A 429 -16.18 -10.52 14.68
C GLN A 429 -14.77 -11.12 14.82
N VAL A 430 -13.78 -10.42 15.38
CA VAL A 430 -12.44 -10.99 15.62
C VAL A 430 -12.51 -12.13 16.64
N LEU A 431 -13.44 -12.08 17.61
CA LEU A 431 -13.67 -13.16 18.58
C LEU A 431 -14.14 -14.47 17.91
N LEU A 432 -14.79 -14.36 16.75
CA LEU A 432 -15.13 -15.52 15.92
C LEU A 432 -13.95 -15.94 15.03
N ALA A 433 -13.19 -14.96 14.54
CA ALA A 433 -12.05 -15.23 13.68
C ALA A 433 -10.88 -15.93 14.40
N GLU A 434 -10.82 -15.92 15.73
CA GLU A 434 -9.85 -16.66 16.53
C GLU A 434 -10.18 -18.15 16.71
N ARG A 435 -11.46 -18.52 16.51
CA ARG A 435 -11.96 -19.88 16.79
C ARG A 435 -11.39 -20.98 15.88
N PRO A 436 -11.17 -20.75 14.57
CA PRO A 436 -10.51 -21.75 13.72
C PRO A 436 -9.12 -22.12 14.23
N PRO A 437 -8.67 -23.36 13.98
CA PRO A 437 -7.36 -23.83 14.45
C PRO A 437 -6.21 -22.90 14.08
N ARG A 438 -5.26 -22.70 15.01
CA ARG A 438 -4.04 -21.89 14.81
C ARG A 438 -4.28 -20.39 14.59
N LYS A 439 -5.45 -19.89 14.97
CA LYS A 439 -5.82 -18.46 14.85
C LYS A 439 -5.87 -17.72 16.19
N GLU A 440 -5.35 -18.30 17.24
CA GLU A 440 -5.28 -17.73 18.61
C GLU A 440 -4.64 -16.33 18.66
N LYS A 441 -3.81 -15.99 17.65
CA LYS A 441 -3.16 -14.67 17.54
C LYS A 441 -4.14 -13.54 17.22
N MET A 442 -5.36 -13.87 16.77
CA MET A 442 -6.39 -12.87 16.56
C MET A 442 -6.81 -12.21 17.87
N ASP A 443 -6.73 -12.91 19.01
CA ASP A 443 -7.02 -12.40 20.34
C ASP A 443 -6.08 -11.25 20.79
N PHE A 444 -4.94 -11.05 20.15
CA PHE A 444 -4.08 -9.88 20.41
C PHE A 444 -4.76 -8.55 20.11
N VAL A 445 -5.75 -8.54 19.21
CA VAL A 445 -6.48 -7.31 18.86
C VAL A 445 -7.37 -6.84 20.00
N PRO A 446 -8.33 -7.65 20.52
CA PRO A 446 -9.12 -7.25 21.68
C PRO A 446 -8.29 -7.00 22.93
N GLN A 447 -7.29 -7.86 23.24
CA GLN A 447 -6.39 -7.68 24.41
C GLN A 447 -5.72 -6.30 24.42
N TYR A 448 -5.24 -5.83 23.27
CA TYR A 448 -4.67 -4.49 23.14
C TYR A 448 -5.66 -3.39 23.51
N TYR A 449 -6.89 -3.44 22.98
CA TYR A 449 -7.90 -2.41 23.25
C TYR A 449 -8.48 -2.52 24.66
N GLU A 450 -8.63 -3.71 25.23
CA GLU A 450 -9.02 -3.94 26.62
C GLU A 450 -8.02 -3.28 27.61
N THR A 451 -6.73 -3.21 27.21
CA THR A 451 -5.71 -2.50 27.98
C THR A 451 -5.72 -1.00 27.71
N MET A 452 -5.78 -0.60 26.42
CA MET A 452 -5.53 0.78 26.04
C MET A 452 -6.72 1.71 26.24
N LEU A 453 -7.95 1.26 25.99
CA LEU A 453 -9.11 2.14 26.09
C LEU A 453 -9.36 2.65 27.50
N PRO A 454 -9.35 1.81 28.56
CA PRO A 454 -9.45 2.29 29.93
C PRO A 454 -8.29 3.22 30.33
N LYS A 455 -7.05 2.90 29.89
CA LYS A 455 -5.88 3.73 30.16
C LYS A 455 -6.00 5.13 29.56
N LEU A 456 -6.66 5.26 28.42
CA LEU A 456 -6.94 6.53 27.74
C LEU A 456 -8.20 7.25 28.28
N GLY A 457 -8.86 6.69 29.28
CA GLY A 457 -10.05 7.28 29.89
C GLY A 457 -11.34 7.10 29.07
N VAL A 458 -11.38 6.11 28.18
CA VAL A 458 -12.61 5.76 27.46
C VAL A 458 -13.59 5.05 28.41
N ASP A 459 -14.83 5.52 28.48
CA ASP A 459 -15.93 4.84 29.18
C ASP A 459 -16.45 3.67 28.34
N VAL A 460 -15.91 2.47 28.63
CA VAL A 460 -16.24 1.23 27.89
C VAL A 460 -17.41 0.54 28.58
N ARG A 461 -18.52 0.38 27.87
CA ARG A 461 -19.74 -0.25 28.35
C ARG A 461 -20.03 -1.52 27.57
N LEU A 462 -19.80 -2.65 28.22
CA LEU A 462 -20.07 -3.98 27.69
C LEU A 462 -21.45 -4.45 28.07
N GLY A 463 -22.07 -5.32 27.26
CA GLY A 463 -23.44 -5.83 27.46
C GLY A 463 -24.50 -4.79 27.20
N GLU A 464 -24.19 -3.65 26.61
CA GLU A 464 -25.09 -2.53 26.38
C GLU A 464 -25.40 -2.35 24.89
N GLU A 465 -26.58 -2.82 24.46
CA GLU A 465 -27.02 -2.66 23.08
C GLU A 465 -27.51 -1.23 22.84
N ALA A 466 -26.89 -0.55 21.88
CA ALA A 466 -27.19 0.83 21.56
C ALA A 466 -28.52 0.98 20.80
N THR A 467 -29.36 1.88 21.28
CA THR A 467 -30.57 2.37 20.59
C THR A 467 -30.42 3.86 20.30
N VAL A 468 -31.27 4.41 19.43
CA VAL A 468 -31.25 5.85 19.15
C VAL A 468 -31.43 6.67 20.44
N ASP A 469 -32.35 6.27 21.32
CA ASP A 469 -32.61 7.02 22.52
C ASP A 469 -31.51 6.84 23.59
N SER A 470 -30.94 5.64 23.74
CA SER A 470 -29.83 5.42 24.66
C SER A 470 -28.57 6.21 24.25
N VAL A 471 -28.28 6.28 22.94
CA VAL A 471 -27.15 7.08 22.42
C VAL A 471 -27.39 8.57 22.64
N MET A 472 -28.59 9.06 22.34
CA MET A 472 -28.93 10.48 22.52
C MET A 472 -28.93 10.93 24.00
N ALA A 473 -29.12 10.01 24.94
CA ALA A 473 -29.01 10.31 26.37
C ALA A 473 -27.61 10.73 26.83
N PHE A 474 -26.56 10.36 26.08
CA PHE A 474 -25.19 10.85 26.29
C PHE A 474 -24.96 12.27 25.75
N GLU A 475 -25.95 12.86 25.08
CA GLU A 475 -25.84 14.16 24.42
C GLU A 475 -24.55 14.28 23.56
N PRO A 476 -24.34 13.38 22.58
CA PRO A 476 -23.12 13.34 21.82
C PRO A 476 -22.98 14.52 20.86
N ASP A 477 -21.78 15.09 20.77
CA ASP A 477 -21.44 16.06 19.73
C ASP A 477 -21.20 15.37 18.37
N ALA A 478 -20.76 14.10 18.40
CA ALA A 478 -20.65 13.24 17.23
C ALA A 478 -20.79 11.76 17.61
N VAL A 479 -21.23 10.94 16.66
CA VAL A 479 -21.35 9.49 16.82
C VAL A 479 -20.56 8.77 15.73
N ILE A 480 -19.80 7.73 16.13
CA ILE A 480 -19.14 6.81 15.21
C ILE A 480 -19.84 5.44 15.30
N CYS A 481 -20.49 5.03 14.21
CA CYS A 481 -21.17 3.73 14.16
C CYS A 481 -20.24 2.67 13.52
N ALA A 482 -19.80 1.73 14.35
CA ALA A 482 -19.03 0.54 13.97
C ALA A 482 -19.87 -0.73 14.18
N THR A 483 -21.16 -0.67 13.85
CA THR A 483 -22.18 -1.68 14.11
C THR A 483 -21.97 -3.00 13.36
N GLY A 484 -20.95 -3.08 12.49
CA GLY A 484 -20.66 -4.29 11.75
C GLY A 484 -21.66 -4.59 10.63
N GLY A 485 -21.93 -5.86 10.42
CA GLY A 485 -22.89 -6.32 9.42
C GLY A 485 -23.51 -7.65 9.82
N ASP A 486 -24.70 -7.92 9.28
CA ASP A 486 -25.45 -9.16 9.49
C ASP A 486 -25.16 -10.17 8.38
N PRO A 487 -25.08 -11.47 8.68
CA PRO A 487 -24.89 -12.51 7.68
C PRO A 487 -25.94 -12.44 6.55
N ILE A 488 -25.50 -12.66 5.32
CA ILE A 488 -26.37 -12.70 4.15
C ILE A 488 -27.07 -14.06 4.09
N VAL A 489 -28.41 -14.04 4.17
CA VAL A 489 -29.28 -15.20 3.94
C VAL A 489 -30.15 -14.90 2.71
N PRO A 490 -29.90 -15.53 1.54
CA PRO A 490 -30.63 -15.24 0.30
C PRO A 490 -32.05 -15.83 0.33
N GLY A 491 -33.04 -15.07 0.71
CA GLY A 491 -34.42 -15.52 0.85
C GLY A 491 -35.08 -16.07 -0.43
N SER A 492 -34.44 -15.95 -1.58
CA SER A 492 -34.92 -16.51 -2.85
C SER A 492 -34.58 -17.99 -3.04
N ILE A 493 -33.74 -18.59 -2.20
CA ILE A 493 -33.37 -20.00 -2.28
C ILE A 493 -34.33 -20.82 -1.45
N PRO A 494 -35.07 -21.80 -2.04
CA PRO A 494 -35.98 -22.65 -1.32
C PRO A 494 -35.26 -23.41 -0.19
N GLY A 495 -35.88 -23.49 0.98
CA GLY A 495 -35.35 -24.19 2.14
C GLY A 495 -34.24 -23.46 2.92
N ILE A 496 -33.82 -22.27 2.52
CA ILE A 496 -32.70 -21.53 3.13
C ILE A 496 -32.91 -21.13 4.60
N HIS A 497 -34.14 -21.14 5.06
CA HIS A 497 -34.54 -20.90 6.44
C HIS A 497 -34.88 -22.17 7.21
N GLY A 498 -34.46 -23.35 6.72
CA GLY A 498 -34.64 -24.63 7.39
C GLY A 498 -33.90 -24.73 8.73
N GLU A 499 -34.37 -25.60 9.63
CA GLU A 499 -33.73 -25.80 10.96
C GLU A 499 -32.29 -26.35 10.86
N ASN A 500 -31.96 -26.96 9.70
CA ASN A 500 -30.64 -27.46 9.37
C ASN A 500 -29.74 -26.42 8.68
N VAL A 501 -30.12 -25.14 8.67
CA VAL A 501 -29.33 -24.05 8.08
C VAL A 501 -28.90 -23.06 9.17
N ILE A 502 -27.63 -22.81 9.25
CA ILE A 502 -27.04 -21.83 10.17
C ILE A 502 -26.05 -20.91 9.45
N CYS A 503 -25.68 -19.80 10.07
CA CYS A 503 -24.65 -18.90 9.59
C CYS A 503 -23.31 -19.14 10.29
N VAL A 504 -22.21 -18.58 9.73
CA VAL A 504 -20.85 -18.71 10.28
C VAL A 504 -20.76 -18.36 11.78
N PRO A 505 -21.37 -17.28 12.32
CA PRO A 505 -21.26 -16.97 13.74
C PRO A 505 -21.77 -18.11 14.64
N GLU A 506 -22.89 -18.72 14.29
CA GLU A 506 -23.42 -19.85 15.01
C GLU A 506 -22.55 -21.10 14.84
N ALA A 507 -22.04 -21.34 13.61
CA ALA A 507 -21.17 -22.48 13.33
C ALA A 507 -19.88 -22.41 14.18
N LEU A 508 -19.21 -21.27 14.27
CA LEU A 508 -18.01 -21.09 15.06
C LEU A 508 -18.23 -21.07 16.58
N SER A 509 -19.48 -20.96 17.02
CA SER A 509 -19.84 -21.02 18.44
C SER A 509 -20.14 -22.46 18.93
N ARG A 510 -20.37 -23.41 18.04
CA ARG A 510 -20.60 -24.82 18.40
C ARG A 510 -19.31 -25.53 18.78
N GLU A 511 -19.33 -26.27 19.88
CA GLU A 511 -18.15 -26.98 20.39
C GLU A 511 -17.93 -28.39 19.80
N SER A 512 -18.94 -28.98 19.13
CA SER A 512 -18.86 -30.33 18.53
C SER A 512 -19.71 -30.45 17.28
N TYR A 513 -19.19 -31.26 16.33
CA TYR A 513 -19.85 -31.68 15.08
C TYR A 513 -19.79 -33.20 14.91
N GLU A 514 -19.57 -33.98 15.97
CA GLU A 514 -19.38 -35.43 15.92
C GLU A 514 -20.38 -36.15 15.04
N GLY A 515 -19.90 -36.91 14.05
CA GLY A 515 -20.66 -37.76 13.17
C GLY A 515 -21.53 -37.05 12.14
N GLY A 516 -21.59 -35.71 12.15
CA GLY A 516 -22.43 -34.93 11.22
C GLY A 516 -21.77 -34.74 9.85
N ARG A 517 -22.56 -34.76 8.79
CA ARG A 517 -22.18 -34.34 7.44
C ARG A 517 -22.49 -32.84 7.30
N VAL A 518 -21.49 -32.03 7.06
CA VAL A 518 -21.67 -30.58 7.00
C VAL A 518 -21.30 -30.03 5.63
N VAL A 519 -22.19 -29.21 5.08
CA VAL A 519 -21.88 -28.42 3.88
C VAL A 519 -21.72 -26.96 4.25
N VAL A 520 -20.58 -26.38 3.83
CA VAL A 520 -20.32 -24.94 3.93
C VAL A 520 -20.53 -24.31 2.56
N VAL A 521 -21.46 -23.36 2.47
CA VAL A 521 -21.76 -22.63 1.24
C VAL A 521 -21.02 -21.30 1.24
N GLY A 522 -20.06 -21.18 0.35
CA GLY A 522 -19.13 -20.05 0.23
C GLY A 522 -17.68 -20.46 0.48
N ALA A 523 -16.85 -20.42 -0.57
CA ALA A 523 -15.42 -20.75 -0.57
C ALA A 523 -14.51 -19.52 -0.40
N GLY A 524 -15.01 -18.45 0.20
CA GLY A 524 -14.17 -17.36 0.69
C GLY A 524 -13.30 -17.80 1.88
N MET A 525 -12.30 -16.99 2.30
CA MET A 525 -11.43 -17.36 3.44
C MET A 525 -12.21 -17.74 4.68
N THR A 526 -13.24 -16.98 5.04
CA THR A 526 -14.11 -17.29 6.19
C THR A 526 -14.79 -18.65 6.08
N GLY A 527 -15.30 -19.01 4.90
CA GLY A 527 -15.94 -20.32 4.69
C GLY A 527 -14.94 -21.46 4.77
N LEU A 528 -13.75 -21.30 4.20
CA LEU A 528 -12.69 -22.30 4.26
C LEU A 528 -12.15 -22.48 5.70
N GLU A 529 -11.94 -21.41 6.46
CA GLU A 529 -11.55 -21.44 7.87
C GLU A 529 -12.66 -22.06 8.75
N THR A 530 -13.92 -21.78 8.43
CA THR A 530 -15.08 -22.42 9.11
C THR A 530 -15.12 -23.91 8.80
N ALA A 531 -14.84 -24.33 7.57
CA ALA A 531 -14.76 -25.75 7.20
C ALA A 531 -13.62 -26.48 7.94
N GLU A 532 -12.45 -25.82 8.10
CA GLU A 532 -11.35 -26.35 8.91
C GLU A 532 -11.78 -26.54 10.38
N TYR A 533 -12.46 -25.55 10.97
CA TYR A 533 -12.98 -25.61 12.34
C TYR A 533 -13.96 -26.78 12.52
N ILE A 534 -14.91 -26.91 11.59
CA ILE A 534 -15.93 -27.96 11.64
C ILE A 534 -15.29 -29.36 11.55
N ALA A 535 -14.32 -29.53 10.67
CA ALA A 535 -13.55 -30.76 10.54
C ALA A 535 -12.75 -31.09 11.81
N ASP A 536 -12.11 -30.07 12.42
CA ASP A 536 -11.37 -30.19 13.68
C ASP A 536 -12.28 -30.58 14.85
N LYS A 537 -13.54 -30.16 14.82
CA LYS A 537 -14.56 -30.46 15.84
C LYS A 537 -15.31 -31.78 15.60
N GLY A 538 -14.81 -32.67 14.71
CA GLY A 538 -15.22 -34.05 14.61
C GLY A 538 -16.34 -34.34 13.62
N ALA A 539 -16.60 -33.48 12.64
CA ALA A 539 -17.55 -33.79 11.56
C ALA A 539 -17.13 -35.05 10.78
N ALA A 540 -18.11 -35.89 10.42
CA ALA A 540 -17.88 -37.12 9.63
C ALA A 540 -17.42 -36.78 8.20
N SER A 541 -17.96 -35.71 7.64
CA SER A 541 -17.52 -35.12 6.36
C SER A 541 -17.80 -33.63 6.32
N VAL A 542 -16.92 -32.89 5.63
CA VAL A 542 -17.12 -31.48 5.35
C VAL A 542 -16.94 -31.25 3.86
N THR A 543 -17.93 -30.62 3.23
CA THR A 543 -17.91 -30.24 1.82
C THR A 543 -18.10 -28.73 1.71
N VAL A 544 -17.20 -28.05 1.01
CA VAL A 544 -17.35 -26.62 0.69
C VAL A 544 -17.88 -26.48 -0.72
N VAL A 545 -18.96 -25.71 -0.89
CA VAL A 545 -19.62 -25.47 -2.19
C VAL A 545 -19.59 -23.99 -2.53
N ASP A 546 -19.19 -23.64 -3.74
CA ASP A 546 -19.27 -22.26 -4.23
C ASP A 546 -19.40 -22.19 -5.76
N MET A 547 -20.09 -21.17 -6.25
CA MET A 547 -20.21 -20.87 -7.67
C MET A 547 -18.92 -20.39 -8.33
N VAL A 548 -17.92 -19.92 -7.56
CA VAL A 548 -16.61 -19.56 -8.07
C VAL A 548 -15.81 -20.81 -8.44
N THR A 549 -14.91 -20.68 -9.41
CA THR A 549 -14.04 -21.77 -9.89
C THR A 549 -12.70 -21.86 -9.16
N THR A 550 -12.36 -20.86 -8.38
CA THR A 550 -11.14 -20.79 -7.57
C THR A 550 -11.47 -20.40 -6.14
N PRO A 551 -10.86 -21.05 -5.12
CA PRO A 551 -11.16 -20.73 -3.73
C PRO A 551 -10.61 -19.35 -3.35
N ALA A 552 -11.34 -18.62 -2.54
CA ALA A 552 -10.98 -17.31 -1.95
C ALA A 552 -10.30 -16.35 -2.94
N PRO A 553 -10.95 -15.98 -4.06
CA PRO A 553 -10.37 -15.11 -5.07
C PRO A 553 -10.01 -13.76 -4.45
N GLY A 554 -8.83 -13.21 -4.83
CA GLY A 554 -8.32 -11.93 -4.33
C GLY A 554 -7.70 -11.97 -2.94
N THR A 555 -7.55 -13.15 -2.33
CA THR A 555 -6.90 -13.35 -1.03
C THR A 555 -5.39 -13.56 -1.20
N ASN A 556 -4.62 -13.21 -0.16
CA ASN A 556 -3.19 -13.49 -0.10
C ASN A 556 -2.90 -14.98 -0.30
N GLN A 557 -2.10 -15.30 -1.32
CA GLN A 557 -1.83 -16.69 -1.73
C GLN A 557 -1.09 -17.49 -0.67
N THR A 558 -0.22 -16.86 0.14
CA THR A 558 0.53 -17.55 1.22
C THR A 558 -0.43 -18.11 2.28
N ASN A 559 -1.41 -17.30 2.72
CA ASN A 559 -2.44 -17.76 3.66
C ASN A 559 -3.33 -18.84 3.04
N LEU A 560 -3.70 -18.69 1.78
CA LEU A 560 -4.56 -19.65 1.08
C LEU A 560 -3.86 -21.00 0.90
N VAL A 561 -2.60 -21.02 0.45
CA VAL A 561 -1.82 -22.26 0.24
C VAL A 561 -1.66 -23.03 1.56
N ASP A 562 -1.37 -22.33 2.65
CA ASP A 562 -1.25 -22.92 3.99
C ASP A 562 -2.58 -23.57 4.44
N LEU A 563 -3.69 -22.82 4.35
CA LEU A 563 -5.02 -23.33 4.71
C LEU A 563 -5.44 -24.51 3.84
N MET A 564 -5.25 -24.42 2.51
CA MET A 564 -5.56 -25.50 1.58
C MET A 564 -4.78 -26.79 1.85
N GLY A 565 -3.53 -26.65 2.32
CA GLY A 565 -2.73 -27.79 2.78
C GLY A 565 -3.38 -28.51 3.97
N ARG A 566 -3.88 -27.76 4.95
CA ARG A 566 -4.54 -28.29 6.14
C ARG A 566 -5.91 -28.90 5.82
N LEU A 567 -6.73 -28.23 4.98
CA LEU A 567 -8.02 -28.75 4.53
C LEU A 567 -7.88 -30.10 3.81
N ARG A 568 -6.86 -30.25 2.94
CA ARG A 568 -6.54 -31.52 2.27
C ARG A 568 -6.17 -32.62 3.28
N ALA A 569 -5.35 -32.28 4.28
CA ALA A 569 -4.99 -33.22 5.34
C ALA A 569 -6.20 -33.68 6.15
N GLN A 570 -7.17 -32.82 6.37
CA GLN A 570 -8.46 -33.11 7.02
C GLN A 570 -9.49 -33.73 6.07
N LYS A 571 -9.17 -33.93 4.79
CA LYS A 571 -10.05 -34.50 3.76
C LYS A 571 -11.32 -33.67 3.51
N VAL A 572 -11.27 -32.36 3.68
CA VAL A 572 -12.35 -31.45 3.30
C VAL A 572 -12.50 -31.46 1.78
N GLU A 573 -13.72 -31.73 1.29
CA GLU A 573 -14.04 -31.73 -0.13
C GLU A 573 -14.37 -30.32 -0.60
N LEU A 574 -13.91 -29.94 -1.80
CA LEU A 574 -14.23 -28.67 -2.44
C LEU A 574 -14.99 -28.91 -3.74
N LYS A 575 -16.23 -28.44 -3.83
CA LYS A 575 -17.08 -28.42 -5.02
C LYS A 575 -17.21 -26.98 -5.52
N LEU A 576 -16.27 -26.57 -6.36
CA LEU A 576 -16.23 -25.22 -6.94
C LEU A 576 -16.88 -25.21 -8.33
N GLY A 577 -17.47 -24.09 -8.72
CA GLY A 577 -18.30 -23.97 -9.92
C GLY A 577 -19.73 -24.49 -9.73
N GLU A 578 -20.14 -24.70 -8.49
CA GLU A 578 -21.43 -25.24 -8.10
C GLU A 578 -22.26 -24.20 -7.32
N LYS A 579 -23.40 -23.81 -7.89
CA LYS A 579 -24.31 -22.83 -7.30
C LYS A 579 -25.37 -23.50 -6.45
N LEU A 580 -25.52 -23.07 -5.19
CA LEU A 580 -26.66 -23.50 -4.35
C LEU A 580 -27.99 -23.06 -4.96
N VAL A 581 -28.92 -24.00 -5.20
CA VAL A 581 -30.25 -23.70 -5.73
C VAL A 581 -31.40 -24.08 -4.79
N GLU A 582 -31.20 -25.07 -3.88
CA GLU A 582 -32.19 -25.49 -2.91
C GLU A 582 -31.53 -26.13 -1.69
N VAL A 583 -32.15 -25.96 -0.51
CA VAL A 583 -31.80 -26.71 0.70
C VAL A 583 -32.95 -27.64 1.07
N GLY A 584 -32.65 -28.93 1.16
CA GLY A 584 -33.58 -29.97 1.59
C GLY A 584 -33.32 -30.45 3.01
N ALA A 585 -34.11 -31.43 3.46
CA ALA A 585 -33.94 -32.02 4.80
C ALA A 585 -32.65 -32.85 4.92
N ASP A 586 -32.23 -33.52 3.83
CA ASP A 586 -31.11 -34.45 3.83
C ASP A 586 -29.87 -33.92 3.07
N GLY A 587 -29.84 -32.63 2.74
CA GLY A 587 -28.73 -32.00 2.00
C GLY A 587 -29.16 -30.83 1.13
N ILE A 588 -28.34 -30.52 0.14
CA ILE A 588 -28.52 -29.41 -0.79
C ILE A 588 -28.58 -29.87 -2.22
N THR A 589 -29.29 -29.13 -3.07
CA THR A 589 -29.22 -29.22 -4.52
C THR A 589 -28.31 -28.10 -5.04
N VAL A 590 -27.35 -28.49 -5.87
CA VAL A 590 -26.44 -27.53 -6.53
C VAL A 590 -26.60 -27.61 -8.05
N GLU A 591 -26.26 -26.55 -8.73
CA GLU A 591 -26.31 -26.40 -10.19
C GLU A 591 -24.92 -26.00 -10.70
N ALA A 592 -24.32 -26.81 -11.53
CA ALA A 592 -23.04 -26.52 -12.15
C ALA A 592 -23.13 -25.24 -13.00
N VAL A 593 -22.24 -24.29 -12.77
CA VAL A 593 -22.22 -23.01 -13.50
C VAL A 593 -21.86 -23.20 -14.97
N ALA A 594 -21.11 -24.26 -15.29
CA ALA A 594 -20.63 -24.51 -16.64
C ALA A 594 -21.72 -24.95 -17.63
N ASP A 595 -22.67 -25.80 -17.21
CA ASP A 595 -23.64 -26.46 -18.08
C ASP A 595 -25.05 -26.51 -17.52
N GLY A 596 -25.26 -26.10 -16.26
CA GLY A 596 -26.54 -26.09 -15.59
C GLY A 596 -26.99 -27.48 -15.08
N GLU A 597 -26.10 -28.50 -15.08
CA GLU A 597 -26.43 -29.80 -14.52
C GLU A 597 -26.66 -29.70 -13.01
N ARG A 598 -27.71 -30.35 -12.52
CA ARG A 598 -28.03 -30.35 -11.09
C ARG A 598 -27.61 -31.66 -10.43
N SER A 599 -27.01 -31.51 -9.26
CA SER A 599 -26.59 -32.65 -8.43
C SER A 599 -26.99 -32.41 -6.96
N GLN A 600 -27.01 -33.53 -6.20
CA GLN A 600 -27.32 -33.51 -4.77
C GLN A 600 -26.04 -33.68 -3.96
N VAL A 601 -25.93 -32.90 -2.87
CA VAL A 601 -24.88 -33.06 -1.87
C VAL A 601 -25.54 -33.34 -0.53
N GLU A 602 -25.27 -34.52 0.03
CA GLU A 602 -25.83 -34.90 1.31
C GLU A 602 -25.26 -34.06 2.46
N ALA A 603 -26.16 -33.62 3.34
CA ALA A 603 -25.78 -32.85 4.53
C ALA A 603 -26.81 -32.93 5.62
N ASP A 604 -26.33 -33.08 6.86
CA ASP A 604 -27.18 -32.98 8.06
C ASP A 604 -27.25 -31.50 8.54
N LEU A 605 -26.28 -30.69 8.12
CA LEU A 605 -26.19 -29.26 8.45
C LEU A 605 -25.61 -28.47 7.28
N VAL A 606 -26.19 -27.31 7.02
CA VAL A 606 -25.73 -26.35 6.01
C VAL A 606 -25.28 -25.05 6.68
N VAL A 607 -24.05 -24.61 6.40
CA VAL A 607 -23.48 -23.38 6.96
C VAL A 607 -23.33 -22.34 5.85
N LEU A 608 -23.96 -21.18 6.02
CA LEU A 608 -23.89 -20.09 5.05
C LEU A 608 -22.73 -19.16 5.37
N SER A 609 -21.78 -19.05 4.43
CA SER A 609 -20.63 -18.12 4.44
C SER A 609 -20.66 -17.22 3.21
N LEU A 610 -21.75 -16.47 3.06
CA LEU A 610 -22.05 -15.66 1.88
C LEU A 610 -21.71 -14.17 2.05
N GLY A 611 -20.90 -13.83 3.07
CA GLY A 611 -20.54 -12.44 3.43
C GLY A 611 -21.59 -11.79 4.35
N ASN A 612 -21.41 -10.48 4.59
CA ASN A 612 -22.28 -9.71 5.48
C ASN A 612 -22.87 -8.50 4.76
N ARG A 613 -24.06 -8.11 5.18
CA ARG A 613 -24.72 -6.87 4.77
C ARG A 613 -24.48 -5.80 5.85
N PRO A 614 -24.02 -4.58 5.51
CA PRO A 614 -23.83 -3.51 6.46
C PRO A 614 -25.08 -3.17 7.28
N ALA A 615 -24.94 -3.11 8.62
CA ALA A 615 -26.01 -2.71 9.55
C ALA A 615 -26.03 -1.18 9.70
N LYS A 616 -26.95 -0.49 8.99
CA LYS A 616 -27.00 0.99 8.89
C LYS A 616 -28.20 1.62 9.61
N GLU A 617 -29.17 0.84 10.04
CA GLU A 617 -30.47 1.30 10.54
C GLU A 617 -30.32 2.26 11.73
N LEU A 618 -29.45 1.93 12.68
CA LEU A 618 -29.18 2.78 13.84
C LEU A 618 -28.56 4.13 13.43
N ALA A 619 -27.62 4.12 12.51
CA ALA A 619 -27.00 5.34 12.01
C ALA A 619 -27.99 6.26 11.29
N GLU A 620 -28.91 5.69 10.51
CA GLU A 620 -29.99 6.44 9.86
C GLU A 620 -30.97 7.05 10.89
N GLY A 621 -31.29 6.28 11.92
CA GLY A 621 -32.11 6.76 13.06
C GLY A 621 -31.46 7.96 13.77
N LEU A 622 -30.17 7.88 14.05
CA LEU A 622 -29.41 8.96 14.70
C LEU A 622 -29.31 10.22 13.84
N ARG A 623 -29.05 10.05 12.52
CA ARG A 623 -29.05 11.20 11.58
C ARG A 623 -30.37 11.96 11.56
N LYS A 624 -31.52 11.25 11.67
CA LYS A 624 -32.84 11.87 11.76
C LYS A 624 -33.02 12.69 13.03
N ARG A 625 -32.22 12.42 14.09
CA ARG A 625 -32.21 13.21 15.34
C ARG A 625 -31.23 14.41 15.26
N GLY A 626 -30.56 14.62 14.11
CA GLY A 626 -29.72 15.79 13.87
C GLY A 626 -28.29 15.68 14.40
N VAL A 627 -27.82 14.50 14.86
CA VAL A 627 -26.44 14.32 15.27
C VAL A 627 -25.56 13.90 14.09
N GLY A 628 -24.30 14.37 14.08
CA GLY A 628 -23.30 13.98 13.09
C GLY A 628 -22.91 12.50 13.28
N VAL A 629 -23.08 11.68 12.24
CA VAL A 629 -22.81 10.23 12.28
C VAL A 629 -21.83 9.82 11.19
N CYS A 630 -20.69 9.25 11.62
CA CYS A 630 -19.73 8.57 10.77
C CYS A 630 -19.95 7.05 10.83
N LEU A 631 -19.90 6.37 9.69
CA LEU A 631 -19.91 4.89 9.62
C LEU A 631 -18.48 4.40 9.43
N VAL A 632 -18.09 3.28 10.08
CA VAL A 632 -16.76 2.68 9.95
C VAL A 632 -16.84 1.14 9.90
N GLY A 633 -15.80 0.53 9.34
CA GLY A 633 -15.68 -0.93 9.24
C GLY A 633 -16.80 -1.57 8.40
N SER A 634 -17.26 -2.74 8.80
CA SER A 634 -18.30 -3.50 8.08
C SER A 634 -19.68 -2.81 8.07
N ALA A 635 -19.89 -1.75 8.84
CA ALA A 635 -21.06 -0.89 8.72
C ALA A 635 -21.03 -0.04 7.42
N VAL A 636 -19.88 0.14 6.79
CA VAL A 636 -19.73 0.77 5.49
C VAL A 636 -19.82 -0.28 4.38
N ARG A 637 -18.94 -1.27 4.45
CA ARG A 637 -18.80 -2.37 3.49
C ARG A 637 -18.18 -3.57 4.21
N ASP A 638 -18.66 -4.77 3.89
CA ASP A 638 -18.05 -6.00 4.39
C ASP A 638 -16.55 -6.04 4.07
N GLY A 639 -15.72 -6.48 5.01
CA GLY A 639 -14.29 -6.46 4.87
C GLY A 639 -13.56 -7.04 6.08
N ASN A 640 -12.24 -6.93 6.04
CA ASN A 640 -11.34 -7.46 7.07
C ASN A 640 -10.89 -6.37 8.09
N ILE A 641 -9.94 -6.72 8.96
CA ILE A 641 -9.47 -5.85 10.05
C ILE A 641 -8.84 -4.54 9.52
N ALA A 642 -8.02 -4.61 8.46
CA ALA A 642 -7.26 -3.44 7.97
C ALA A 642 -8.14 -2.24 7.58
N PRO A 643 -9.15 -2.37 6.69
CA PRO A 643 -10.04 -1.25 6.37
C PRO A 643 -10.88 -0.83 7.57
N ALA A 644 -11.19 -1.72 8.52
CA ALA A 644 -11.95 -1.36 9.72
C ALA A 644 -11.12 -0.47 10.66
N THR A 645 -9.89 -0.85 10.98
CA THR A 645 -8.99 -0.05 11.84
C THR A 645 -8.64 1.28 11.19
N ARG A 646 -8.31 1.28 9.87
CA ARG A 646 -8.01 2.52 9.15
C ARG A 646 -9.22 3.44 9.10
N GLY A 647 -10.41 2.93 8.76
CA GLY A 647 -11.63 3.72 8.74
C GLY A 647 -11.98 4.30 10.11
N GLY A 648 -11.78 3.54 11.19
CA GLY A 648 -11.94 4.03 12.56
C GLY A 648 -10.96 5.16 12.91
N TYR A 649 -9.70 4.99 12.56
CA TYR A 649 -8.67 6.01 12.75
C TYR A 649 -8.98 7.30 11.99
N GLU A 650 -9.27 7.20 10.70
CA GLU A 650 -9.54 8.36 9.83
C GLU A 650 -10.82 9.09 10.23
N ALA A 651 -11.89 8.36 10.54
CA ALA A 651 -13.14 8.96 11.02
C ALA A 651 -12.91 9.77 12.30
N ALA A 652 -12.26 9.16 13.31
CA ALA A 652 -12.01 9.83 14.58
C ALA A 652 -11.00 10.99 14.44
N ARG A 653 -9.97 10.83 13.61
CA ARG A 653 -9.01 11.89 13.30
C ARG A 653 -9.67 13.11 12.66
N GLY A 654 -10.68 12.88 11.82
CA GLY A 654 -11.41 13.93 11.10
C GLY A 654 -12.49 14.64 11.92
N LEU A 655 -12.94 14.11 13.04
CA LEU A 655 -13.98 14.76 13.86
C LEU A 655 -13.55 16.16 14.29
N PHE A 656 -14.49 17.11 14.22
CA PHE A 656 -14.32 18.49 14.71
C PHE A 656 -13.12 19.26 14.10
N SER A 657 -12.51 18.72 13.03
CA SER A 657 -11.50 19.46 12.30
C SER A 657 -12.18 20.28 11.21
N ALA A 658 -11.74 21.52 11.02
CA ALA A 658 -12.20 22.36 9.91
C ALA A 658 -11.96 21.72 8.52
N ARG A 659 -11.13 20.67 8.45
CA ARG A 659 -10.85 19.87 7.25
C ARG A 659 -11.80 18.67 7.04
N ALA A 660 -12.62 18.32 8.03
CA ALA A 660 -13.61 17.21 7.88
C ALA A 660 -14.77 17.58 6.95
N ALA A 661 -14.95 18.86 6.67
CA ALA A 661 -15.93 19.34 5.73
C ALA A 661 -15.30 19.46 4.34
N ARG A 662 -15.53 18.47 3.48
CA ARG A 662 -15.44 18.54 2.00
C ARG A 662 -14.11 19.04 1.42
N SER A 663 -13.55 18.31 0.46
CA SER A 663 -12.48 18.80 -0.42
C SER A 663 -12.77 20.22 -0.90
N SER A 664 -11.77 21.11 -0.88
CA SER A 664 -11.91 22.50 -1.35
C SER A 664 -12.28 22.59 -2.84
N PHE A 665 -12.19 21.47 -3.56
CA PHE A 665 -12.68 21.38 -4.94
C PHE A 665 -14.20 21.25 -5.05
N CYS A 666 -14.95 21.04 -3.94
CA CYS A 666 -16.40 20.86 -3.97
C CYS A 666 -17.14 22.09 -3.46
N MET A 667 -17.92 22.77 -4.30
CA MET A 667 -18.83 23.85 -3.88
C MET A 667 -20.10 23.96 -4.75
N ASP A 668 -21.17 24.57 -4.20
CA ASP A 668 -22.50 24.74 -4.76
C ASP A 668 -22.61 25.94 -5.73
N SER A 669 -23.50 25.82 -6.67
CA SER A 669 -23.61 26.43 -7.97
C SER A 669 -24.22 27.85 -8.07
N ALA A 670 -23.89 28.63 -9.05
CA ALA A 670 -24.70 29.16 -10.19
C ALA A 670 -23.88 30.12 -11.06
N ASP A 671 -23.95 29.89 -12.33
CA ASP A 671 -23.74 30.78 -13.51
C ASP A 671 -22.64 30.48 -14.52
N LEU A 672 -23.05 30.03 -15.72
CA LEU A 672 -22.28 29.99 -16.96
C LEU A 672 -23.10 29.98 -18.26
N GLN A 673 -22.71 30.78 -19.24
CA GLN A 673 -23.03 30.56 -20.66
C GLN A 673 -22.07 31.25 -21.66
N LYS A 674 -21.67 30.51 -22.71
CA LYS A 674 -21.49 30.75 -24.17
C LYS A 674 -20.06 30.85 -24.73
N PHE A 675 -19.84 30.21 -25.88
CA PHE A 675 -19.19 30.51 -27.19
C PHE A 675 -18.45 29.31 -27.84
N GLY A 676 -18.44 29.17 -29.16
CA GLY A 676 -17.83 28.07 -29.91
C GLY A 676 -17.17 28.50 -31.25
N ALA A 677 -15.94 28.00 -31.50
CA ALA A 677 -15.27 27.77 -32.79
C ALA A 677 -13.97 26.98 -32.61
N PRO A 678 -13.47 26.26 -33.64
CA PRO A 678 -12.17 25.54 -33.55
C PRO A 678 -11.04 26.53 -33.29
N SER A 679 -10.25 26.23 -32.27
CA SER A 679 -9.10 27.04 -31.83
C SER A 679 -7.78 26.42 -32.22
N VAL A 680 -6.87 27.19 -32.79
CA VAL A 680 -5.48 26.78 -33.05
C VAL A 680 -4.57 27.61 -32.16
N MET A 681 -3.69 26.95 -31.42
CA MET A 681 -2.72 27.55 -30.52
C MET A 681 -1.32 27.22 -31.05
N SER A 682 -0.78 28.10 -31.88
CA SER A 682 0.52 27.93 -32.50
C SER A 682 1.65 28.48 -31.63
N ASP A 683 2.83 27.86 -31.77
CA ASP A 683 4.06 28.24 -31.06
C ASP A 683 3.86 28.18 -29.52
N GLN A 684 3.31 27.07 -29.03
CA GLN A 684 3.14 26.84 -27.61
C GLN A 684 4.45 26.30 -27.03
N ARG A 685 4.93 26.89 -25.95
CA ARG A 685 6.18 26.51 -25.28
C ARG A 685 5.99 26.37 -23.79
N GLY A 686 6.49 25.29 -23.20
CA GLY A 686 6.36 25.15 -21.76
C GLY A 686 6.73 23.80 -21.18
N LEU A 687 6.29 23.62 -19.95
CA LEU A 687 6.51 22.43 -19.11
C LEU A 687 5.31 21.49 -19.22
N TYR A 688 5.61 20.22 -19.40
CA TYR A 688 4.72 19.09 -19.09
C TYR A 688 5.33 18.31 -17.94
N LEU A 689 4.56 18.05 -16.89
CA LEU A 689 4.99 17.39 -15.65
C LEU A 689 4.00 16.27 -15.30
N ALA A 690 4.52 15.14 -14.84
CA ALA A 690 3.72 14.06 -14.27
C ALA A 690 4.28 13.64 -12.90
N TYR A 691 3.38 13.42 -11.95
CA TYR A 691 3.71 12.90 -10.63
C TYR A 691 2.58 12.01 -10.11
N THR A 692 2.87 11.17 -9.12
CA THR A 692 1.86 10.39 -8.42
C THR A 692 1.40 11.11 -7.17
N THR A 693 0.12 10.94 -6.85
CA THR A 693 -0.52 11.50 -5.66
C THR A 693 -1.22 10.41 -4.85
N ASP A 694 -1.86 10.80 -3.77
CA ASP A 694 -2.69 9.91 -2.97
C ASP A 694 -3.92 9.44 -3.78
N PRO A 695 -4.11 8.10 -3.97
CA PRO A 695 -5.31 7.59 -4.64
C PRO A 695 -6.61 8.08 -4.02
N SER A 696 -6.67 8.18 -2.69
CA SER A 696 -7.87 8.68 -2.01
C SER A 696 -8.16 10.16 -2.29
N ALA A 697 -7.11 10.95 -2.61
CA ALA A 697 -7.31 12.32 -3.06
C ALA A 697 -7.98 12.36 -4.44
N ILE A 698 -7.56 11.47 -5.36
CA ILE A 698 -8.20 11.35 -6.68
C ILE A 698 -9.64 10.85 -6.55
N GLU A 699 -9.90 9.83 -5.72
CA GLU A 699 -11.25 9.32 -5.49
C GLU A 699 -12.22 10.39 -4.97
N ARG A 700 -11.73 11.32 -4.15
CA ARG A 700 -12.55 12.42 -3.61
C ARG A 700 -12.91 13.50 -4.63
N ILE A 701 -12.13 13.63 -5.68
CA ILE A 701 -12.29 14.72 -6.68
C ILE A 701 -12.86 14.23 -8.01
N LEU A 702 -12.89 12.93 -8.28
CA LEU A 702 -13.46 12.38 -9.50
C LEU A 702 -14.97 12.22 -9.34
N PRO A 703 -15.78 12.96 -10.12
CA PRO A 703 -17.22 12.75 -10.13
C PRO A 703 -17.59 11.47 -10.90
N ALA A 704 -18.65 10.81 -10.45
CA ALA A 704 -19.21 9.67 -11.18
C ALA A 704 -19.66 10.08 -12.60
N PRO A 705 -19.52 9.21 -13.61
CA PRO A 705 -19.08 7.82 -13.58
C PRO A 705 -17.57 7.61 -13.82
N LEU A 706 -16.76 8.67 -13.73
CA LEU A 706 -15.31 8.55 -13.90
C LEU A 706 -14.72 7.65 -12.79
N LYS A 707 -13.77 6.80 -13.17
CA LYS A 707 -13.06 5.91 -12.25
C LYS A 707 -11.57 6.24 -12.25
N PRO A 708 -10.88 6.19 -11.11
CA PRO A 708 -9.44 6.41 -11.06
C PRO A 708 -8.69 5.46 -11.99
N PHE A 709 -7.62 5.96 -12.61
CA PHE A 709 -6.65 5.11 -13.26
C PHE A 709 -5.88 4.30 -12.21
N SER A 710 -5.40 3.11 -12.57
CA SER A 710 -4.69 2.21 -11.65
C SER A 710 -3.46 2.84 -10.99
N ILE A 711 -2.77 3.72 -11.72
CA ILE A 711 -1.69 4.55 -11.19
C ILE A 711 -2.25 5.95 -10.91
N PRO A 712 -2.12 6.50 -9.69
CA PRO A 712 -2.70 7.80 -9.33
C PRO A 712 -1.89 8.96 -9.91
N VAL A 713 -1.91 9.11 -11.23
CA VAL A 713 -1.13 10.12 -11.96
C VAL A 713 -1.86 11.44 -12.02
N VAL A 714 -1.18 12.48 -11.56
CA VAL A 714 -1.50 13.89 -11.79
C VAL A 714 -0.60 14.42 -12.88
N THR A 715 -1.19 15.17 -13.80
CA THR A 715 -0.45 15.90 -14.84
C THR A 715 -0.63 17.38 -14.67
N LEU A 716 0.43 18.11 -14.89
CA LEU A 716 0.45 19.56 -14.94
C LEU A 716 1.14 19.99 -16.23
N SER A 717 0.45 20.81 -17.05
CA SER A 717 1.12 21.54 -18.12
C SER A 717 1.10 23.04 -17.82
N VAL A 718 2.21 23.71 -18.06
CA VAL A 718 2.34 25.18 -17.92
C VAL A 718 2.98 25.72 -19.18
N ASN A 719 2.21 26.44 -19.98
CA ASN A 719 2.58 26.82 -21.33
C ASN A 719 2.42 28.31 -21.59
N HIS A 720 3.29 28.87 -22.39
CA HIS A 720 3.14 30.16 -23.05
C HIS A 720 2.72 29.93 -24.51
N ILE A 721 1.55 30.41 -24.88
CA ILE A 721 0.98 30.30 -26.23
C ILE A 721 1.23 31.64 -26.92
N LEU A 722 2.16 31.63 -27.85
CA LEU A 722 2.67 32.89 -28.48
C LEU A 722 1.80 33.36 -29.63
N ARG A 723 1.14 32.46 -30.33
CA ARG A 723 0.32 32.78 -31.54
C ARG A 723 -0.98 31.99 -31.57
N PRO A 724 -1.91 32.27 -30.65
CA PRO A 724 -3.24 31.69 -30.74
C PRO A 724 -4.03 32.30 -31.88
N SER A 725 -4.93 31.53 -32.50
CA SER A 725 -5.77 32.00 -33.63
C SER A 725 -6.89 32.97 -33.25
N PHE A 726 -7.15 33.19 -31.96
CA PHE A 726 -8.34 33.83 -31.45
C PHE A 726 -8.09 35.00 -30.49
N THR A 727 -6.82 35.22 -30.06
CA THR A 727 -6.46 36.27 -29.11
C THR A 727 -4.97 36.63 -29.20
N ASP A 728 -4.49 37.59 -28.40
CA ASP A 728 -3.08 37.87 -28.16
C ASP A 728 -2.41 36.71 -27.37
N ASP A 729 -1.11 36.77 -27.24
CA ASP A 729 -0.34 35.78 -26.48
C ASP A 729 -0.84 35.66 -25.03
N TYR A 730 -0.86 34.43 -24.54
CA TYR A 730 -1.27 34.18 -23.17
C TYR A 730 -0.59 32.94 -22.59
N TYR A 731 -0.65 32.82 -21.27
CA TYR A 731 -0.19 31.66 -20.52
C TYR A 731 -1.37 30.81 -20.07
N GLU A 732 -1.14 29.51 -20.08
CA GLU A 732 -2.12 28.51 -19.65
C GLU A 732 -1.46 27.46 -18.78
N ALA A 733 -2.09 27.13 -17.63
CA ALA A 733 -1.71 26.01 -16.82
C ALA A 733 -2.90 25.07 -16.62
N ILE A 734 -2.72 23.79 -16.93
CA ILE A 734 -3.74 22.76 -16.86
C ILE A 734 -3.34 21.73 -15.82
N LEU A 735 -4.18 21.55 -14.80
CA LEU A 735 -4.07 20.48 -13.82
C LEU A 735 -5.12 19.43 -14.13
N GLY A 736 -4.69 18.17 -14.24
CA GLY A 736 -5.59 17.06 -14.52
C GLY A 736 -5.12 15.75 -13.91
N VAL A 737 -6.02 14.78 -13.88
CA VAL A 737 -5.75 13.43 -13.38
C VAL A 737 -6.14 12.39 -14.43
N TYR A 738 -5.37 11.30 -14.52
CA TYR A 738 -5.74 10.19 -15.38
C TYR A 738 -6.90 9.39 -14.78
N CYS A 739 -7.88 9.06 -15.60
CA CYS A 739 -9.07 8.31 -15.20
C CYS A 739 -9.67 7.52 -16.36
N TYR A 740 -10.58 6.60 -16.03
CA TYR A 740 -11.36 5.85 -16.99
C TYR A 740 -12.81 6.35 -17.06
N LEU A 741 -13.35 6.39 -18.26
CA LEU A 741 -14.79 6.41 -18.54
C LEU A 741 -15.15 5.12 -19.28
N GLY A 742 -15.77 4.17 -18.60
CA GLY A 742 -15.86 2.80 -19.11
C GLY A 742 -14.46 2.21 -19.31
N ASP A 743 -14.13 1.78 -20.53
CA ASP A 743 -12.81 1.27 -20.92
C ASP A 743 -11.90 2.34 -21.56
N GLN A 744 -12.38 3.56 -21.70
CA GLN A 744 -11.62 4.64 -22.32
C GLN A 744 -10.76 5.35 -21.27
N LEU A 745 -9.44 5.29 -21.44
CA LEU A 745 -8.48 6.07 -20.65
C LEU A 745 -8.42 7.51 -21.18
N GLY A 746 -8.44 8.48 -20.28
CA GLY A 746 -8.27 9.90 -20.62
C GLY A 746 -7.82 10.71 -19.41
N GLN A 747 -7.55 11.98 -19.64
CA GLN A 747 -7.20 12.94 -18.60
C GLN A 747 -8.44 13.77 -18.23
N TYR A 748 -8.88 13.72 -16.98
CA TYR A 748 -9.89 14.64 -16.46
C TYR A 748 -9.25 15.96 -16.12
N THR A 749 -9.68 17.03 -16.82
CA THR A 749 -9.21 18.41 -16.60
C THR A 749 -9.95 19.02 -15.42
N MET A 750 -9.25 19.29 -14.33
CA MET A 750 -9.82 19.79 -13.08
C MET A 750 -9.78 21.30 -12.97
N SER A 751 -8.68 21.89 -13.37
CA SER A 751 -8.43 23.34 -13.25
C SER A 751 -7.57 23.81 -14.39
N LEU A 752 -7.92 24.97 -14.92
CA LEU A 752 -7.21 25.63 -16.01
C LEU A 752 -7.06 27.11 -15.67
N LEU A 753 -5.82 27.52 -15.41
CA LEU A 753 -5.49 28.89 -15.01
C LEU A 753 -4.86 29.65 -16.15
N LEU A 754 -5.26 30.89 -16.32
CA LEU A 754 -4.84 31.75 -17.42
C LEU A 754 -4.23 33.08 -16.93
N GLY A 755 -3.28 33.58 -17.70
CA GLY A 755 -2.65 34.88 -17.49
C GLY A 755 -2.04 35.44 -18.78
N GLY A 756 -1.66 36.69 -18.79
CA GLY A 756 -1.13 37.39 -19.96
C GLY A 756 -2.21 38.16 -20.73
N ASN A 757 -1.81 38.80 -21.83
CA ASN A 757 -2.62 39.77 -22.54
C ASN A 757 -3.90 39.17 -23.18
N GLY A 758 -3.80 37.97 -23.76
CA GLY A 758 -4.89 37.26 -24.40
C GLY A 758 -5.80 36.44 -23.48
N ALA A 759 -5.50 36.41 -22.18
CA ALA A 759 -6.14 35.52 -21.23
C ALA A 759 -7.65 35.69 -21.07
N GLU A 760 -8.17 36.92 -21.14
CA GLU A 760 -9.59 37.20 -21.03
C GLU A 760 -10.39 36.55 -22.17
N MET A 761 -9.95 36.76 -23.43
CA MET A 761 -10.60 36.18 -24.60
C MET A 761 -10.46 34.64 -24.60
N ALA A 762 -9.28 34.13 -24.21
CA ALA A 762 -9.08 32.68 -24.08
C ALA A 762 -9.99 32.07 -23.01
N THR A 763 -10.30 32.82 -21.94
CA THR A 763 -11.27 32.41 -20.93
C THR A 763 -12.68 32.37 -21.49
N GLN A 764 -13.13 33.48 -22.16
CA GLN A 764 -14.46 33.57 -22.70
C GLN A 764 -14.73 32.46 -23.73
N LEU A 765 -13.82 32.29 -24.71
CA LEU A 765 -13.98 31.24 -25.71
C LEU A 765 -13.97 29.82 -25.14
N GLY A 766 -13.05 29.49 -24.26
CA GLY A 766 -12.96 28.13 -23.72
C GLY A 766 -14.00 27.84 -22.65
N ARG A 767 -14.35 28.87 -21.83
CA ARG A 767 -15.28 28.72 -20.72
C ARG A 767 -16.71 28.81 -21.20
N ASP A 768 -17.00 29.83 -22.04
CA ASP A 768 -18.37 30.15 -22.44
C ASP A 768 -18.85 29.26 -23.61
N ASN A 769 -17.95 28.78 -24.46
CA ASN A 769 -18.28 27.85 -25.56
C ASN A 769 -18.04 26.40 -25.25
N GLY A 770 -16.89 26.08 -24.58
CA GLY A 770 -16.43 24.71 -24.37
C GLY A 770 -16.69 24.16 -22.97
N SER A 771 -17.33 24.93 -22.08
CA SER A 771 -17.51 24.49 -20.68
C SER A 771 -16.21 24.07 -19.96
N MET A 772 -15.07 24.70 -20.32
CA MET A 772 -13.79 24.36 -19.66
C MET A 772 -13.60 25.11 -18.34
N PRO A 773 -13.01 24.51 -17.31
CA PRO A 773 -12.84 25.11 -15.96
C PRO A 773 -11.73 26.17 -15.94
N LYS A 774 -11.92 27.32 -16.61
CA LYS A 774 -10.92 28.38 -16.78
C LYS A 774 -11.07 29.53 -15.78
N LYS A 775 -9.96 29.96 -15.19
CA LYS A 775 -9.86 31.11 -14.27
C LYS A 775 -8.75 32.07 -14.69
N LEU A 776 -8.95 33.36 -14.43
CA LEU A 776 -8.03 34.47 -14.75
C LEU A 776 -7.17 34.92 -13.56
N GLY A 777 -6.20 35.78 -13.85
CA GLY A 777 -5.43 36.51 -12.87
C GLY A 777 -4.21 35.76 -12.33
N THR A 778 -3.68 34.84 -13.14
CA THR A 778 -2.49 34.05 -12.78
C THR A 778 -1.22 34.72 -13.32
N GLN A 779 -0.19 34.73 -12.50
CA GLN A 779 1.17 35.13 -12.86
C GLN A 779 1.99 33.91 -13.20
N PHE A 780 2.67 33.94 -14.33
CA PHE A 780 3.50 32.85 -14.85
C PHE A 780 4.95 33.31 -15.02
N SER A 781 5.88 32.40 -14.72
CA SER A 781 7.27 32.54 -15.08
C SER A 781 7.78 31.20 -15.61
N ILE A 782 8.21 31.15 -16.84
CA ILE A 782 8.85 29.98 -17.47
C ILE A 782 10.23 30.46 -17.93
N ARG A 783 11.27 29.95 -17.29
CA ARG A 783 12.67 30.29 -17.57
C ARG A 783 13.43 29.04 -17.97
N LYS A 784 14.03 29.07 -19.16
CA LYS A 784 14.88 27.99 -19.67
C LYS A 784 16.24 28.56 -20.03
N GLU A 785 17.28 28.06 -19.36
CA GLU A 785 18.69 28.44 -19.59
C GLU A 785 19.54 27.19 -19.80
N GLY A 786 19.90 26.90 -21.04
CA GLY A 786 20.56 25.63 -21.37
C GLY A 786 19.68 24.43 -21.05
N SER A 787 20.16 23.54 -20.16
CA SER A 787 19.39 22.40 -19.65
C SER A 787 18.50 22.76 -18.44
N ALA A 788 18.76 23.87 -17.75
CA ALA A 788 17.99 24.25 -16.59
C ALA A 788 16.62 24.83 -16.99
N LEU A 789 15.56 24.33 -16.37
CA LEU A 789 14.19 24.79 -16.49
C LEU A 789 13.63 25.16 -15.12
N CYS A 790 13.10 26.37 -14.99
CA CYS A 790 12.41 26.82 -13.78
C CYS A 790 11.04 27.38 -14.14
N VAL A 791 10.01 26.90 -13.45
CA VAL A 791 8.62 27.31 -13.67
C VAL A 791 7.99 27.73 -12.36
N ASP A 792 7.46 28.94 -12.32
CA ASP A 792 6.69 29.49 -11.19
C ASP A 792 5.29 29.86 -11.63
N LEU A 793 4.32 29.56 -10.78
CA LEU A 793 2.92 29.92 -10.97
C LEU A 793 2.36 30.51 -9.67
N ALA A 794 1.83 31.71 -9.72
CA ALA A 794 1.20 32.36 -8.58
C ALA A 794 -0.12 33.01 -8.98
N ARG A 795 -1.09 32.99 -8.07
CA ARG A 795 -2.40 33.63 -8.30
C ARG A 795 -2.87 34.36 -7.03
N ARG A 796 -3.28 35.59 -7.17
CA ARG A 796 -3.76 36.46 -6.06
C ARG A 796 -2.78 36.51 -4.88
N GLY A 797 -1.48 36.56 -5.15
CA GLY A 797 -0.43 36.62 -4.13
C GLY A 797 -0.04 35.28 -3.51
N HIS A 798 -0.70 34.18 -3.88
CA HIS A 798 -0.35 32.83 -3.44
C HIS A 798 0.46 32.13 -4.52
N ARG A 799 1.62 31.55 -4.15
CA ARG A 799 2.35 30.66 -5.02
C ARG A 799 1.59 29.32 -5.06
N LEU A 800 1.31 28.80 -6.24
CA LEU A 800 0.62 27.53 -6.43
C LEU A 800 1.58 26.43 -6.86
N VAL A 801 2.57 26.81 -7.70
CA VAL A 801 3.53 25.85 -8.26
C VAL A 801 4.91 26.47 -8.27
N HIS A 802 5.91 25.66 -7.95
CA HIS A 802 7.31 25.91 -8.22
C HIS A 802 7.97 24.61 -8.67
N VAL A 803 8.60 24.61 -9.84
CA VAL A 803 9.30 23.47 -10.40
C VAL A 803 10.67 23.88 -10.89
N GLU A 804 11.70 23.14 -10.49
CA GLU A 804 13.04 23.20 -11.06
C GLU A 804 13.38 21.85 -11.65
N ALA A 805 14.00 21.85 -12.82
CA ALA A 805 14.37 20.63 -13.53
C ALA A 805 15.64 20.80 -14.37
N ASP A 806 16.36 19.71 -14.56
CA ASP A 806 17.44 19.58 -15.52
C ASP A 806 16.97 18.76 -16.71
N LEU A 807 17.02 19.34 -17.91
CA LEU A 807 16.61 18.68 -19.14
C LEU A 807 17.66 17.69 -19.64
N GLY A 808 17.24 16.49 -20.03
CA GLY A 808 18.08 15.40 -20.52
C GLY A 808 17.43 14.03 -20.34
N GLU A 809 17.03 13.69 -19.12
CA GLU A 809 16.40 12.40 -18.80
C GLU A 809 15.20 12.59 -17.85
N TYR A 810 14.29 11.61 -17.78
CA TYR A 810 13.18 11.61 -16.83
C TYR A 810 13.61 11.12 -15.44
N ASN A 811 12.84 11.48 -14.40
CA ASN A 811 12.98 10.93 -13.05
C ASN A 811 12.70 9.42 -13.02
N SER A 812 11.79 8.95 -13.89
CA SER A 812 11.37 7.55 -13.94
C SER A 812 11.16 7.09 -15.39
N PRO A 813 11.54 5.85 -15.74
CA PRO A 813 11.22 5.25 -17.03
C PRO A 813 9.70 5.19 -17.34
N LEU A 814 8.85 5.17 -16.33
CA LEU A 814 7.39 5.22 -16.50
C LEU A 814 6.91 6.47 -17.23
N CYS A 815 7.69 7.54 -17.21
CA CYS A 815 7.36 8.77 -17.93
C CYS A 815 7.26 8.57 -19.45
N HIS A 816 8.01 7.61 -20.00
CA HIS A 816 7.88 7.24 -21.41
C HIS A 816 6.50 6.71 -21.76
N LEU A 817 5.86 5.98 -20.85
CA LEU A 817 4.49 5.49 -21.01
C LEU A 817 3.47 6.63 -20.85
N ILE A 818 3.62 7.47 -19.84
CA ILE A 818 2.70 8.58 -19.55
C ILE A 818 2.70 9.60 -20.69
N PHE A 819 3.87 10.03 -21.14
CA PHE A 819 3.97 11.03 -22.22
C PHE A 819 4.02 10.41 -23.62
N GLN A 820 4.01 9.08 -23.75
CA GLN A 820 4.15 8.38 -25.04
C GLN A 820 5.36 8.84 -25.88
N SER A 821 6.35 9.44 -25.21
CA SER A 821 7.62 9.93 -25.76
C SER A 821 7.46 10.58 -27.13
N PRO A 822 6.78 11.73 -27.24
CA PRO A 822 6.65 12.40 -28.52
C PRO A 822 8.03 12.85 -29.02
N ALA A 823 8.20 12.82 -30.32
CA ALA A 823 9.44 13.25 -30.98
C ALA A 823 9.15 14.45 -31.89
N ALA A 824 10.17 15.27 -32.12
CA ALA A 824 10.07 16.37 -33.07
C ALA A 824 9.60 15.86 -34.47
N GLY A 825 8.63 16.55 -35.06
CA GLY A 825 7.99 16.17 -36.31
C GLY A 825 6.89 15.11 -36.20
N LYS A 826 6.54 14.66 -34.99
CA LYS A 826 5.41 13.77 -34.76
C LYS A 826 4.13 14.56 -34.48
N THR A 827 3.01 14.02 -34.98
CA THR A 827 1.66 14.45 -34.64
C THR A 827 1.02 13.40 -33.76
N THR A 828 0.42 13.81 -32.65
CA THR A 828 -0.37 12.94 -31.77
C THR A 828 -1.76 13.51 -31.56
N LYS A 829 -2.71 12.64 -31.19
CA LYS A 829 -4.06 13.05 -30.81
C LYS A 829 -4.27 12.76 -29.33
N GLY A 830 -4.82 13.74 -28.61
CA GLY A 830 -5.16 13.63 -27.21
C GLY A 830 -6.66 13.69 -26.97
N CYS A 831 -7.08 13.19 -25.81
CA CYS A 831 -8.47 13.23 -25.35
C CYS A 831 -8.48 13.67 -23.89
N GLY A 832 -9.00 14.86 -23.64
CA GLY A 832 -9.22 15.38 -22.29
C GLY A 832 -10.71 15.30 -21.93
N PHE A 833 -11.04 14.75 -20.75
CA PHE A 833 -12.40 14.70 -20.24
C PHE A 833 -12.73 15.97 -19.46
N TYR A 834 -13.92 16.48 -19.63
CA TYR A 834 -14.47 17.57 -18.82
C TYR A 834 -15.99 17.45 -18.75
N TYR A 835 -16.57 18.09 -17.73
CA TYR A 835 -18.02 18.08 -17.55
C TYR A 835 -18.67 19.29 -18.22
N HIS A 836 -19.73 19.03 -18.95
CA HIS A 836 -20.62 20.00 -19.56
C HIS A 836 -21.99 19.96 -18.88
N PHE A 837 -22.62 21.12 -18.70
CA PHE A 837 -23.98 21.22 -18.17
C PHE A 837 -24.76 22.33 -18.83
N ASP A 838 -26.06 22.09 -19.01
CA ASP A 838 -26.98 23.04 -19.60
C ASP A 838 -27.62 23.93 -18.54
N ARG A 839 -27.92 25.17 -18.93
CA ARG A 839 -28.66 26.13 -18.14
C ARG A 839 -29.95 26.52 -18.77
N PRO A 840 -31.10 26.11 -18.27
CA PRO A 840 -32.34 26.81 -18.57
C PRO A 840 -32.47 28.07 -17.72
N ALA A 841 -32.77 29.21 -18.37
CA ALA A 841 -33.24 30.41 -17.69
C ALA A 841 -34.61 30.13 -17.07
N LEU A 842 -34.73 30.32 -15.76
CA LEU A 842 -36.02 30.23 -15.09
C LEU A 842 -36.76 31.56 -15.17
N PRO A 843 -38.09 31.56 -15.43
CA PRO A 843 -38.92 32.81 -15.47
C PRO A 843 -39.06 33.50 -14.12
N GLN A 844 -38.63 32.93 -13.01
CA GLN A 844 -38.85 33.43 -11.63
C GLN A 844 -37.61 33.31 -10.69
N GLY A 845 -36.42 33.56 -11.22
CA GLY A 845 -35.30 33.89 -10.35
C GLY A 845 -34.65 32.74 -9.50
N GLY A 846 -34.61 31.53 -9.99
CA GLY A 846 -33.84 30.41 -9.43
C GLY A 846 -33.08 29.68 -10.53
N ALA A 847 -31.87 29.26 -10.28
CA ALA A 847 -31.12 28.42 -11.21
C ALA A 847 -31.35 26.93 -10.88
N HIS A 848 -31.91 26.17 -11.80
CA HIS A 848 -31.85 24.73 -11.81
C HIS A 848 -30.76 24.30 -12.79
N LEU A 849 -29.86 23.44 -12.30
CA LEU A 849 -28.94 22.71 -13.16
C LEU A 849 -29.75 21.57 -13.79
N THR A 850 -29.88 21.56 -15.09
CA THR A 850 -30.54 20.47 -15.82
C THR A 850 -29.63 19.98 -16.93
N GLY A 851 -29.75 18.69 -17.22
CA GLY A 851 -28.84 18.05 -18.15
C GLY A 851 -27.46 17.92 -17.54
N GLY A 852 -26.61 17.24 -18.20
CA GLY A 852 -25.20 17.09 -17.86
C GLY A 852 -24.59 16.07 -18.80
N ALA A 853 -23.34 16.30 -19.15
CA ALA A 853 -22.61 15.38 -20.00
C ALA A 853 -21.14 15.36 -19.63
N ILE A 854 -20.52 14.24 -19.89
CA ILE A 854 -19.06 14.15 -19.98
C ILE A 854 -18.72 14.31 -21.45
N ASN A 855 -17.94 15.35 -21.74
CA ASN A 855 -17.42 15.62 -23.07
C ASN A 855 -15.95 15.28 -23.15
N ALA A 856 -15.48 14.94 -24.35
CA ALA A 856 -14.08 14.85 -24.69
C ALA A 856 -13.69 16.05 -25.57
N ALA A 857 -12.69 16.81 -25.15
CA ALA A 857 -11.95 17.68 -26.02
C ALA A 857 -11.00 16.85 -26.89
N LEU A 858 -11.23 16.86 -28.20
CA LEU A 858 -10.36 16.19 -29.16
C LEU A 858 -9.32 17.20 -29.63
N VAL A 859 -8.07 16.92 -29.35
CA VAL A 859 -6.95 17.82 -29.68
C VAL A 859 -5.89 17.09 -30.50
N GLN A 860 -5.21 17.85 -31.35
CA GLN A 860 -4.04 17.40 -32.09
C GLN A 860 -2.82 18.20 -31.63
N TYR A 861 -1.73 17.51 -31.36
CA TYR A 861 -0.45 18.10 -31.01
C TYR A 861 0.54 17.83 -32.14
N ASP A 862 1.13 18.88 -32.68
CA ASP A 862 2.20 18.83 -33.67
C ASP A 862 3.50 19.29 -33.02
N TYR A 863 4.35 18.31 -32.65
CA TYR A 863 5.55 18.56 -31.85
C TYR A 863 6.71 19.06 -32.69
N HIS A 864 7.25 20.22 -32.35
CA HIS A 864 8.48 20.80 -32.89
C HIS A 864 9.69 20.41 -32.05
N LYS A 865 9.48 20.32 -30.72
CA LYS A 865 10.52 19.95 -29.77
C LYS A 865 9.92 19.21 -28.55
N TRP A 866 10.67 18.22 -28.04
CA TRP A 866 10.38 17.54 -26.79
C TRP A 866 11.66 17.16 -26.10
N GLU A 867 11.96 17.76 -24.94
CA GLU A 867 13.16 17.54 -24.14
C GLU A 867 12.75 16.94 -22.79
N PRO A 868 13.01 15.66 -22.51
CA PRO A 868 12.81 15.06 -21.19
C PRO A 868 13.54 15.85 -20.12
N GLY A 869 13.00 15.88 -18.90
CA GLY A 869 13.60 16.58 -17.78
C GLY A 869 13.49 15.82 -16.47
N TYR A 870 14.57 15.90 -15.69
CA TYR A 870 14.65 15.42 -14.32
C TYR A 870 14.26 16.56 -13.38
N VAL A 871 13.18 16.40 -12.66
CA VAL A 871 12.72 17.40 -11.68
C VAL A 871 13.59 17.33 -10.43
N THR A 872 14.27 18.39 -10.13
CA THR A 872 15.17 18.55 -8.97
C THR A 872 14.45 19.15 -7.76
N SER A 873 13.42 19.96 -8.00
CA SER A 873 12.59 20.56 -6.96
C SER A 873 11.15 20.75 -7.45
N ILE A 874 10.18 20.41 -6.61
CA ILE A 874 8.77 20.66 -6.88
C ILE A 874 8.04 21.07 -5.60
N LYS A 875 7.20 22.09 -5.70
CA LYS A 875 6.24 22.47 -4.66
C LYS A 875 4.89 22.71 -5.30
N MET A 876 3.87 22.07 -4.76
CA MET A 876 2.46 22.26 -5.09
C MET A 876 1.77 22.81 -3.84
N GLU A 877 1.20 24.00 -3.94
CA GLU A 877 0.60 24.70 -2.81
C GLU A 877 -0.88 25.01 -3.12
N SER A 878 -1.66 25.29 -2.08
CA SER A 878 -3.07 25.68 -2.19
C SER A 878 -3.27 27.14 -1.85
N SER A 879 -4.22 27.76 -2.54
CA SER A 879 -4.85 29.02 -2.10
C SER A 879 -6.29 28.74 -1.68
N PRO A 880 -6.98 29.72 -1.05
CA PRO A 880 -8.42 29.58 -0.78
C PRO A 880 -9.27 29.33 -2.03
N ASP A 881 -8.80 29.77 -3.19
CA ASP A 881 -9.51 29.68 -4.47
C ASP A 881 -9.02 28.54 -5.36
N ASP A 882 -7.77 28.08 -5.16
CA ASP A 882 -7.12 27.08 -6.02
C ASP A 882 -6.45 26.03 -5.15
N PRO A 883 -7.12 24.90 -4.86
CA PRO A 883 -6.69 23.90 -3.88
C PRO A 883 -5.70 22.87 -4.48
N TRP A 884 -4.74 23.30 -5.28
CA TRP A 884 -3.82 22.43 -6.01
C TRP A 884 -2.92 21.58 -5.11
N GLY A 885 -2.57 22.06 -3.94
CA GLY A 885 -1.81 21.31 -2.92
C GLY A 885 -2.60 20.17 -2.25
N GLU A 886 -3.91 20.05 -2.49
CA GLU A 886 -4.70 18.90 -2.05
C GLU A 886 -4.39 17.61 -2.84
N LEU A 887 -3.61 17.74 -3.92
CA LEU A 887 -3.02 16.64 -4.66
C LEU A 887 -1.51 16.57 -4.35
N PRO A 888 -1.10 16.04 -3.19
CA PRO A 888 0.29 16.06 -2.76
C PRO A 888 1.17 15.28 -3.73
N VAL A 889 2.38 15.77 -3.94
CA VAL A 889 3.40 15.09 -4.73
C VAL A 889 3.99 13.97 -3.90
N LEU A 890 3.64 12.72 -4.19
CA LEU A 890 4.22 11.55 -3.52
C LEU A 890 5.47 11.07 -4.23
N SER A 891 5.45 11.05 -5.57
CA SER A 891 6.62 10.69 -6.36
C SER A 891 6.58 11.41 -7.71
N VAL A 892 7.70 11.97 -8.11
CA VAL A 892 7.82 12.61 -9.42
C VAL A 892 8.16 11.55 -10.47
N LEU A 893 7.33 11.49 -11.51
CA LEU A 893 7.59 10.63 -12.66
C LEU A 893 8.60 11.29 -13.61
N GLY A 894 8.48 12.60 -13.81
CA GLY A 894 9.37 13.40 -14.63
C GLY A 894 8.64 14.59 -15.26
N CYS A 895 9.41 15.39 -16.00
CA CYS A 895 8.86 16.47 -16.79
C CYS A 895 9.43 16.45 -18.21
N ALA A 896 8.89 17.33 -19.06
CA ALA A 896 9.48 17.65 -20.35
C ALA A 896 9.28 19.13 -20.68
N TYR A 897 10.26 19.77 -21.32
CA TYR A 897 10.06 21.01 -22.02
C TYR A 897 9.64 20.74 -23.46
N SER A 898 8.57 21.40 -23.91
CA SER A 898 8.03 21.20 -25.26
C SER A 898 7.88 22.49 -26.03
N GLU A 899 7.96 22.37 -27.36
CA GLU A 899 7.53 23.38 -28.34
C GLU A 899 6.62 22.66 -29.33
N LEU A 900 5.38 23.15 -29.49
CA LEU A 900 4.37 22.48 -30.31
C LEU A 900 3.29 23.44 -30.81
N ASP A 901 2.51 22.98 -31.79
CA ASP A 901 1.23 23.56 -32.16
C ASP A 901 0.10 22.67 -31.66
N LEU A 902 -0.96 23.27 -31.10
CA LEU A 902 -2.15 22.57 -30.65
C LEU A 902 -3.35 23.02 -31.46
N THR A 903 -4.06 22.06 -32.05
CA THR A 903 -5.32 22.30 -32.73
C THR A 903 -6.48 21.62 -32.02
N VAL A 904 -7.51 22.37 -31.67
CA VAL A 904 -8.74 21.80 -31.13
C VAL A 904 -9.56 21.27 -32.32
N LEU A 905 -9.70 19.96 -32.39
CA LEU A 905 -10.43 19.28 -33.48
C LEU A 905 -11.94 19.29 -33.29
N GLY A 906 -12.40 19.57 -32.08
CA GLY A 906 -13.81 19.60 -31.69
C GLY A 906 -14.04 18.91 -30.35
N GLU A 907 -15.32 18.82 -30.02
CA GLU A 907 -15.79 18.19 -28.80
C GLU A 907 -16.72 17.02 -29.15
N LYS A 908 -16.70 16.01 -28.31
CA LYS A 908 -17.56 14.83 -28.44
C LYS A 908 -18.20 14.52 -27.10
N LYS A 909 -19.52 14.47 -27.07
CA LYS A 909 -20.23 13.93 -25.91
C LYS A 909 -19.94 12.42 -25.78
N LEU A 910 -19.51 12.01 -24.63
CA LEU A 910 -19.17 10.61 -24.32
C LEU A 910 -20.25 9.90 -23.50
N ALA A 911 -20.82 10.60 -22.51
CA ALA A 911 -21.84 10.06 -21.63
C ALA A 911 -22.77 11.16 -21.10
N ASP A 912 -23.98 10.76 -20.68
CA ASP A 912 -24.83 11.61 -19.85
C ASP A 912 -24.32 11.60 -18.39
N ALA A 913 -24.47 12.72 -17.70
CA ALA A 913 -24.12 12.87 -16.30
C ALA A 913 -25.16 13.76 -15.60
N ASP A 914 -25.41 13.53 -14.32
CA ASP A 914 -26.31 14.37 -13.53
C ASP A 914 -25.59 15.65 -13.09
N ALA A 915 -26.04 16.80 -13.60
CA ALA A 915 -25.41 18.08 -13.30
C ALA A 915 -25.45 18.44 -11.80
N VAL A 916 -26.47 18.02 -11.08
CA VAL A 916 -26.60 18.27 -9.63
C VAL A 916 -25.59 17.44 -8.85
N GLU A 917 -25.34 16.21 -9.28
CA GLU A 917 -24.37 15.33 -8.61
C GLU A 917 -22.92 15.74 -8.88
N PHE A 918 -22.57 16.13 -10.11
CA PHE A 918 -21.16 16.40 -10.42
C PHE A 918 -20.73 17.85 -10.14
N PHE A 919 -21.64 18.81 -10.11
CA PHE A 919 -21.28 20.22 -9.97
C PHE A 919 -20.45 20.56 -8.73
N PRO A 920 -20.70 19.97 -7.55
CA PRO A 920 -19.83 20.14 -6.38
C PRO A 920 -18.35 19.81 -6.63
N TYR A 921 -18.07 18.88 -7.53
CA TYR A 921 -16.71 18.46 -7.86
C TYR A 921 -15.98 19.41 -8.81
N VAL A 922 -16.72 20.09 -9.68
CA VAL A 922 -16.13 20.95 -10.70
C VAL A 922 -16.07 22.42 -10.29
N PHE A 923 -16.76 22.81 -9.23
CA PHE A 923 -16.92 24.20 -8.83
C PHE A 923 -15.59 24.95 -8.66
N ALA A 924 -14.63 24.37 -7.96
CA ALA A 924 -13.34 25.02 -7.68
C ALA A 924 -12.48 25.26 -8.94
N GLY A 925 -12.71 24.53 -10.03
CA GLY A 925 -12.11 24.80 -11.34
C GLY A 925 -12.72 26.03 -12.05
N TRP A 926 -13.92 26.46 -11.65
CA TRP A 926 -14.70 27.47 -12.35
C TRP A 926 -14.79 28.82 -11.61
N TYR A 927 -14.86 28.80 -10.28
CA TYR A 927 -15.18 29.97 -9.46
C TYR A 927 -14.18 30.18 -8.33
N ASP A 928 -14.02 31.46 -7.97
CA ASP A 928 -13.23 31.86 -6.80
C ASP A 928 -14.18 32.00 -5.60
N ARG A 929 -13.89 31.25 -4.53
CA ARG A 929 -14.65 31.30 -3.28
C ARG A 929 -14.62 32.66 -2.63
N THR A 930 -13.47 33.35 -2.69
CA THR A 930 -13.28 34.66 -2.06
C THR A 930 -14.10 35.78 -2.72
N THR A 931 -14.62 35.56 -3.94
CA THR A 931 -15.47 36.55 -4.64
C THR A 931 -16.97 36.32 -4.46
N LEU A 932 -17.36 35.18 -3.89
CA LEU A 932 -18.74 34.95 -3.47
C LEU A 932 -18.97 35.77 -2.20
N GLY A 933 -19.88 36.76 -2.22
CA GLY A 933 -20.21 37.62 -1.08
C GLY A 933 -20.52 36.85 0.23
N GLU A 934 -20.97 37.49 1.29
CA GLU A 934 -21.20 36.86 2.60
C GLU A 934 -22.06 35.59 2.54
N ALA A 935 -22.97 35.46 1.55
CA ALA A 935 -23.77 34.25 1.31
C ALA A 935 -22.95 33.03 0.83
N GLY A 936 -21.71 33.21 0.34
CA GLY A 936 -20.82 32.15 -0.14
C GLY A 936 -19.74 31.73 0.85
N ARG A 937 -19.76 32.26 2.06
CA ARG A 937 -18.76 31.98 3.11
C ARG A 937 -19.19 30.89 4.11
N VAL A 938 -20.20 30.10 3.80
CA VAL A 938 -20.66 29.03 4.67
C VAL A 938 -19.88 27.72 4.41
#